data_50cb296ae2e866edb97c90ba6a3ffdcf
#
_entry.id   50cb296ae2e866edb97c90ba6a3ffdcf
#
_cell.length_a   1.000
_cell.length_b   1.000
_cell.length_c   1.000
_cell.angle_alpha   90.00
_cell.angle_beta   90.00
_cell.angle_gamma   90.00
#
_symmetry.space_group_name_H-M   'P 1'
#
loop_
_entity.id
_entity.type
_entity.pdbx_description
1 polymer ?
#
loop_
_entity_poly.entity_id
_entity_poly.type
_entity_poly.pdbx_seq_one_letter_code
_entity_poly.pdbx_strand_id
1 'polypeptide(L)'
;MSLALLSLATISMGCRGPRGPHRPWVHKVYLHGVKKLKASDVKEKTAVQQSPWFPLAPRRYLDQPLTVEVDRDRIATYYQTRGYFSALVPQAEIKPYKTKPGIDPTLPEAVQAVDIHFHVEEGEPTHIVAVDIKGLETLPPDDARHALAELPLAVGKVFEHQPYLLTKELLLHHLRERGYAFAAIESGRVEVDRDARTARVVIAVSPGRKVRLGTLTIRGTEKVDVAALYRHVHLPSGEVYTPTALASLQGSLYSLGLFSTVRVEAEPDPQQPEIANVAVQLSEGKHRDLRIGAGIGIEPLRNDVHAELLYTQRRFLGGLRVLNVTVQPGYAALPAVWANPLRRHGPILLTKVDLTQPDVLGRSSAISASLSYDLGVQYAYQYHGPSARLGLSKGLWRDRISLSASYNFQFLDFFNPQDGLSDNEQTGKLFGFEDPYRLGYFQETIALDLRDRPVDATRGFYAQVVAEQGGVYTGSAFSYQKIVPEIRGYYTLFDRLTLAARLQFGQIFTQGDLGSPITQRFYLGGPNSHRGFSFNRLSYQMCSGTKNTLQGPTPLLLPCRSKDIADLADLQRLPTGGDQLVLGQFELRLRLFKLAGEWLSLTAFTDVGDVAPPPKLCEQIGCTPGEPLTSFDFSRLHVAVGGGVRYRTVIGTIRFDLGVRLNRLEAPEEGQENPDPDQRIAYHISIGEAF
;
A
#
# COMPACT_ATOMS: atom_id res chain seq x y z
N MET A 1 -3.74 11.76 -25.91
CA MET A 1 -2.40 11.18 -25.71
C MET A 1 -1.25 12.18 -25.91
N SER A 2 -1.44 13.30 -26.57
CA SER A 2 -0.35 14.29 -26.82
C SER A 2 -0.13 15.35 -25.76
N LEU A 3 -1.10 15.66 -24.89
CA LEU A 3 -0.96 16.70 -23.84
C LEU A 3 -0.36 16.17 -22.53
N ALA A 4 -0.47 14.89 -22.21
CA ALA A 4 0.10 14.31 -20.99
C ALA A 4 1.62 14.09 -21.08
N LEU A 5 2.17 13.99 -22.27
CA LEU A 5 3.62 13.90 -22.50
C LEU A 5 4.34 15.25 -22.42
N LEU A 6 3.63 16.37 -22.60
CA LEU A 6 4.21 17.70 -22.47
C LEU A 6 4.39 18.16 -21.01
N SER A 7 3.56 17.70 -20.09
CA SER A 7 3.66 18.09 -18.66
C SER A 7 4.77 17.37 -17.90
N LEU A 8 5.19 16.17 -18.33
CA LEU A 8 6.36 15.51 -17.75
C LEU A 8 7.72 16.07 -18.22
N ALA A 9 7.73 16.77 -19.35
CA ALA A 9 8.95 17.38 -19.88
C ALA A 9 9.32 18.71 -19.22
N THR A 10 8.40 19.37 -18.52
CA THR A 10 8.64 20.68 -17.90
C THR A 10 9.20 20.60 -16.47
N ILE A 11 9.13 19.43 -15.82
CA ILE A 11 9.64 19.26 -14.43
C ILE A 11 11.16 19.04 -14.36
N SER A 12 11.82 18.76 -15.48
CA SER A 12 13.28 18.54 -15.52
C SER A 12 14.13 19.77 -15.89
N MET A 13 13.55 20.95 -15.95
CA MET A 13 14.33 22.20 -16.07
C MET A 13 14.82 22.71 -14.69
N GLY A 14 15.29 21.80 -13.83
CA GLY A 14 16.04 22.12 -12.63
C GLY A 14 17.38 22.75 -13.02
N CYS A 15 17.62 23.93 -12.49
CA CYS A 15 18.81 24.77 -12.47
C CYS A 15 20.06 24.17 -13.14
N ARG A 16 20.29 24.50 -14.40
CA ARG A 16 21.62 24.37 -14.99
C ARG A 16 22.49 25.43 -14.31
N GLY A 17 23.37 25.01 -13.39
CA GLY A 17 24.41 25.90 -12.89
C GLY A 17 25.21 26.49 -14.05
N PRO A 18 25.85 27.66 -13.88
CA PRO A 18 26.57 28.34 -14.94
C PRO A 18 27.66 27.40 -15.51
N ARG A 19 27.62 27.19 -16.81
CA ARG A 19 28.59 26.39 -17.53
C ARG A 19 29.96 27.12 -17.44
N GLY A 20 30.84 26.60 -16.56
CA GLY A 20 32.23 27.05 -16.58
C GLY A 20 32.88 26.69 -17.92
N PRO A 21 33.80 27.52 -18.47
CA PRO A 21 34.29 27.39 -19.84
C PRO A 21 35.09 26.11 -20.13
N HIS A 22 35.50 25.30 -19.15
CA HIS A 22 36.44 24.18 -19.34
C HIS A 22 36.02 22.90 -18.57
N ARG A 23 34.73 22.47 -18.65
CA ARG A 23 34.27 21.25 -17.99
C ARG A 23 33.84 20.20 -19.02
N PRO A 24 34.69 19.19 -19.29
CA PRO A 24 34.29 18.08 -20.15
C PRO A 24 33.27 17.20 -19.45
N TRP A 25 32.33 16.66 -20.22
CA TRP A 25 31.42 15.65 -19.66
C TRP A 25 32.07 14.26 -19.68
N VAL A 26 31.75 13.43 -18.69
CA VAL A 26 32.27 12.07 -18.55
C VAL A 26 31.45 11.14 -19.44
N HIS A 27 32.10 10.59 -20.50
CA HIS A 27 31.49 9.64 -21.39
C HIS A 27 31.40 8.26 -20.69
N LYS A 28 32.53 7.73 -20.25
CA LYS A 28 32.60 6.41 -19.64
C LYS A 28 33.66 6.34 -18.53
N VAL A 29 33.38 5.48 -17.52
CA VAL A 29 34.37 5.14 -16.48
C VAL A 29 34.75 3.68 -16.68
N TYR A 30 36.05 3.43 -16.88
CA TYR A 30 36.63 2.11 -17.06
C TYR A 30 37.36 1.71 -15.79
N LEU A 31 37.17 0.48 -15.37
CA LEU A 31 37.87 -0.16 -14.27
C LEU A 31 38.67 -1.33 -14.84
N HIS A 32 39.97 -1.23 -14.79
CA HIS A 32 40.88 -2.29 -15.23
C HIS A 32 41.41 -3.07 -14.04
N GLY A 33 41.51 -4.39 -14.15
CA GLY A 33 42.03 -5.26 -13.09
C GLY A 33 40.97 -5.72 -12.07
N VAL A 34 39.70 -5.25 -12.15
CA VAL A 34 38.61 -5.65 -11.29
C VAL A 34 38.10 -7.04 -11.72
N LYS A 35 38.29 -8.08 -10.87
CA LYS A 35 37.94 -9.48 -11.12
C LYS A 35 37.16 -10.11 -9.96
N LYS A 36 37.47 -9.74 -8.71
CA LYS A 36 36.95 -10.35 -7.48
C LYS A 36 35.70 -9.64 -6.98
N LEU A 37 35.61 -8.33 -7.17
CA LEU A 37 34.41 -7.57 -6.86
C LEU A 37 33.64 -7.24 -8.14
N LYS A 38 32.36 -6.88 -8.00
CA LYS A 38 31.56 -6.43 -9.13
C LYS A 38 31.96 -5.01 -9.53
N ALA A 39 32.34 -4.82 -10.79
CA ALA A 39 32.72 -3.50 -11.30
C ALA A 39 31.63 -2.42 -11.14
N SER A 40 30.34 -2.81 -11.16
CA SER A 40 29.22 -1.91 -10.85
C SER A 40 29.32 -1.31 -9.46
N ASP A 41 29.63 -2.16 -8.46
CA ASP A 41 29.64 -1.77 -7.06
C ASP A 41 30.84 -0.86 -6.75
N VAL A 42 31.98 -1.13 -7.43
CA VAL A 42 33.16 -0.28 -7.34
C VAL A 42 32.89 1.10 -7.98
N LYS A 43 32.25 1.13 -9.17
CA LYS A 43 31.88 2.39 -9.84
C LYS A 43 30.91 3.24 -9.01
N GLU A 44 30.01 2.61 -8.28
CA GLU A 44 29.07 3.31 -7.42
C GLU A 44 29.75 4.12 -6.30
N LYS A 45 30.95 3.72 -5.90
CA LYS A 45 31.73 4.39 -4.84
C LYS A 45 32.58 5.57 -5.34
N THR A 46 32.71 5.75 -6.64
CA THR A 46 33.38 6.93 -7.20
C THR A 46 32.45 8.14 -7.23
N ALA A 47 32.99 9.34 -6.99
CA ALA A 47 32.25 10.59 -7.18
C ALA A 47 32.07 10.88 -8.67
N VAL A 48 33.05 10.50 -9.46
CA VAL A 48 33.00 10.65 -10.91
C VAL A 48 32.14 9.53 -11.49
N GLN A 49 31.01 9.94 -12.08
CA GLN A 49 30.04 9.04 -12.66
C GLN A 49 29.92 9.21 -14.16
N GLN A 50 29.78 8.13 -14.92
CA GLN A 50 29.54 8.19 -16.37
C GLN A 50 28.18 8.81 -16.69
N SER A 51 28.08 9.52 -17.82
CA SER A 51 26.82 10.07 -18.32
C SER A 51 25.88 8.94 -18.77
N PRO A 52 24.56 9.09 -18.54
CA PRO A 52 23.58 8.12 -19.03
C PRO A 52 23.61 8.01 -20.55
N TRP A 53 23.33 6.82 -21.07
CA TRP A 53 23.26 6.56 -22.51
C TRP A 53 22.03 7.19 -23.19
N PHE A 54 20.97 7.49 -22.42
CA PHE A 54 19.72 8.04 -22.92
C PHE A 54 19.86 9.53 -23.28
N PRO A 55 19.54 9.94 -24.53
CA PRO A 55 19.86 11.27 -25.05
C PRO A 55 19.25 12.45 -24.30
N LEU A 56 18.10 12.26 -23.65
CA LEU A 56 17.40 13.29 -22.90
C LEU A 56 17.84 13.38 -21.41
N ALA A 57 18.64 12.44 -20.95
CA ALA A 57 19.15 12.48 -19.59
C ALA A 57 20.29 13.52 -19.46
N PRO A 58 20.39 14.21 -18.29
CA PRO A 58 21.43 15.22 -18.08
C PRO A 58 22.82 14.58 -18.09
N ARG A 59 23.76 15.22 -18.82
CA ARG A 59 25.17 14.81 -18.83
C ARG A 59 25.82 15.12 -17.49
N ARG A 60 26.78 14.26 -17.09
CA ARG A 60 27.61 14.43 -15.89
C ARG A 60 28.93 14.99 -16.28
N TYR A 61 29.35 16.07 -15.62
CA TYR A 61 30.55 16.82 -15.95
C TYR A 61 31.68 16.51 -14.95
N LEU A 62 32.90 16.53 -15.43
CA LEU A 62 34.11 16.48 -14.58
C LEU A 62 34.42 17.91 -14.12
N ASP A 63 34.05 18.21 -12.86
CA ASP A 63 34.24 19.55 -12.32
C ASP A 63 35.69 19.89 -12.02
N GLN A 64 36.43 18.94 -11.49
CA GLN A 64 37.83 19.07 -11.15
C GLN A 64 38.59 17.77 -11.41
N PRO A 65 39.77 17.80 -12.12
CA PRO A 65 40.59 16.62 -12.32
C PRO A 65 41.03 15.95 -11.00
N LEU A 66 41.24 16.72 -9.94
CA LEU A 66 41.58 16.22 -8.59
C LEU A 66 40.54 15.22 -8.04
N THR A 67 39.26 15.30 -8.45
CA THR A 67 38.23 14.35 -8.05
C THR A 67 38.60 12.93 -8.46
N VAL A 68 39.28 12.74 -9.59
CA VAL A 68 39.74 11.43 -10.07
C VAL A 68 40.81 10.85 -9.16
N GLU A 69 41.73 11.70 -8.65
CA GLU A 69 42.74 11.27 -7.70
C GLU A 69 42.14 10.86 -6.35
N VAL A 70 41.14 11.63 -5.86
CA VAL A 70 40.41 11.29 -4.63
C VAL A 70 39.62 9.99 -4.83
N ASP A 71 39.09 9.72 -6.02
CA ASP A 71 38.38 8.49 -6.32
C ASP A 71 39.30 7.24 -6.33
N ARG A 72 40.59 7.38 -6.59
CA ARG A 72 41.57 6.30 -6.39
C ARG A 72 41.58 5.82 -4.93
N ASP A 73 41.67 6.77 -4.00
CA ASP A 73 41.66 6.46 -2.57
C ASP A 73 40.30 5.88 -2.11
N ARG A 74 39.19 6.37 -2.67
CA ARG A 74 37.85 5.81 -2.42
C ARG A 74 37.74 4.36 -2.88
N ILE A 75 38.26 4.05 -4.08
CA ILE A 75 38.27 2.67 -4.59
C ILE A 75 39.13 1.80 -3.68
N ALA A 76 40.37 2.21 -3.35
CA ALA A 76 41.24 1.46 -2.46
C ALA A 76 40.60 1.24 -1.08
N THR A 77 39.97 2.27 -0.49
CA THR A 77 39.24 2.17 0.78
C THR A 77 38.09 1.20 0.66
N TYR A 78 37.31 1.24 -0.45
CA TYR A 78 36.20 0.30 -0.66
C TYR A 78 36.69 -1.15 -0.68
N TYR A 79 37.83 -1.43 -1.34
CA TYR A 79 38.44 -2.76 -1.32
C TYR A 79 38.86 -3.17 0.10
N GLN A 80 39.45 -2.27 0.88
CA GLN A 80 39.79 -2.53 2.28
C GLN A 80 38.55 -2.87 3.13
N THR A 81 37.43 -2.17 2.91
CA THR A 81 36.17 -2.50 3.60
C THR A 81 35.62 -3.90 3.26
N ARG A 82 36.07 -4.47 2.14
CA ARG A 82 35.75 -5.81 1.66
C ARG A 82 36.82 -6.86 1.97
N GLY A 83 37.81 -6.49 2.79
CA GLY A 83 38.85 -7.40 3.25
C GLY A 83 40.11 -7.49 2.36
N TYR A 84 40.22 -6.65 1.34
CA TYR A 84 41.38 -6.59 0.45
C TYR A 84 42.33 -5.47 0.91
N PHE A 85 43.06 -5.68 2.00
CA PHE A 85 43.90 -4.64 2.61
C PHE A 85 45.16 -4.30 1.83
N SER A 86 45.54 -5.14 0.87
CA SER A 86 46.65 -4.91 -0.04
C SER A 86 46.22 -4.28 -1.38
N ALA A 87 44.92 -3.94 -1.51
CA ALA A 87 44.42 -3.34 -2.75
C ALA A 87 44.97 -1.93 -2.95
N LEU A 88 45.41 -1.67 -4.19
CA LEU A 88 45.97 -0.40 -4.62
C LEU A 88 45.30 0.06 -5.92
N VAL A 89 45.27 1.37 -6.14
CA VAL A 89 44.92 1.96 -7.43
C VAL A 89 46.10 2.85 -7.86
N PRO A 90 47.14 2.23 -8.44
CA PRO A 90 48.39 2.94 -8.72
C PRO A 90 48.23 4.06 -9.75
N GLN A 91 47.26 3.91 -10.66
CA GLN A 91 47.11 4.85 -11.76
C GLN A 91 45.65 5.17 -12.06
N ALA A 92 45.38 6.45 -12.33
CA ALA A 92 44.12 6.92 -12.92
C ALA A 92 44.47 7.83 -14.13
N GLU A 93 43.81 7.59 -15.26
CA GLU A 93 44.05 8.31 -16.49
C GLU A 93 42.79 8.99 -16.99
N ILE A 94 42.88 10.23 -17.41
CA ILE A 94 41.81 10.98 -18.07
C ILE A 94 42.15 11.05 -19.56
N LYS A 95 41.36 10.34 -20.41
CA LYS A 95 41.60 10.32 -21.86
C LYS A 95 40.53 11.13 -22.59
N PRO A 96 40.88 12.01 -23.52
CA PRO A 96 39.91 12.70 -24.36
C PRO A 96 39.12 11.70 -25.20
N TYR A 97 37.78 11.75 -25.08
CA TYR A 97 36.87 10.98 -25.93
C TYR A 97 36.37 11.78 -27.11
N LYS A 98 36.09 13.08 -26.92
CA LYS A 98 35.62 13.99 -27.95
C LYS A 98 36.28 15.36 -27.82
N THR A 99 36.80 15.86 -28.93
CA THR A 99 37.40 17.18 -29.03
C THR A 99 36.62 18.11 -29.96
N LYS A 100 36.81 19.41 -29.85
CA LYS A 100 36.19 20.39 -30.74
C LYS A 100 36.98 20.43 -32.08
N PRO A 101 36.28 20.38 -33.25
CA PRO A 101 36.95 20.50 -34.52
C PRO A 101 37.58 21.91 -34.67
N GLY A 102 38.80 21.97 -35.25
CA GLY A 102 39.50 23.21 -35.52
C GLY A 102 40.28 23.80 -34.35
N ILE A 103 40.34 23.15 -33.21
CA ILE A 103 41.19 23.51 -32.07
C ILE A 103 42.21 22.41 -31.85
N ASP A 104 43.46 22.78 -31.50
CA ASP A 104 44.49 21.80 -31.17
C ASP A 104 44.00 20.84 -30.08
N PRO A 105 43.92 19.50 -30.35
CA PRO A 105 43.38 18.52 -29.43
C PRO A 105 44.17 18.39 -28.12
N THR A 106 45.37 18.92 -28.03
CA THR A 106 46.20 18.92 -26.82
C THR A 106 45.78 20.01 -25.82
N LEU A 107 45.02 21.01 -26.27
CA LEU A 107 44.56 22.11 -25.41
C LEU A 107 43.33 21.69 -24.58
N PRO A 108 43.28 22.03 -23.27
CA PRO A 108 42.14 21.69 -22.40
C PRO A 108 40.80 22.22 -22.91
N GLU A 109 40.78 23.33 -23.59
CA GLU A 109 39.58 23.97 -24.20
C GLU A 109 39.01 23.19 -25.39
N ALA A 110 39.81 22.35 -26.02
CA ALA A 110 39.39 21.49 -27.11
C ALA A 110 38.57 20.29 -26.62
N VAL A 111 38.78 19.83 -25.37
CA VAL A 111 38.18 18.61 -24.84
C VAL A 111 36.74 18.85 -24.45
N GLN A 112 35.79 18.16 -25.13
CA GLN A 112 34.38 18.20 -24.83
C GLN A 112 33.91 17.04 -23.93
N ALA A 113 34.52 15.87 -24.08
CA ALA A 113 34.22 14.68 -23.35
C ALA A 113 35.47 13.87 -23.03
N VAL A 114 35.43 13.18 -21.88
CA VAL A 114 36.53 12.37 -21.39
C VAL A 114 36.07 10.96 -21.02
N ASP A 115 37.00 10.02 -21.20
CA ASP A 115 36.95 8.69 -20.59
C ASP A 115 37.91 8.65 -19.41
N ILE A 116 37.50 8.00 -18.32
CA ILE A 116 38.29 7.88 -17.11
C ILE A 116 38.66 6.41 -16.91
N HIS A 117 39.94 6.12 -16.74
CA HIS A 117 40.47 4.78 -16.57
C HIS A 117 41.14 4.66 -15.20
N PHE A 118 40.62 3.76 -14.35
CA PHE A 118 41.28 3.37 -13.11
C PHE A 118 41.92 1.99 -13.26
N HIS A 119 43.16 1.86 -12.87
CA HIS A 119 43.90 0.60 -12.84
C HIS A 119 43.94 0.10 -11.40
N VAL A 120 43.30 -1.04 -11.14
CA VAL A 120 43.10 -1.61 -9.81
C VAL A 120 43.93 -2.88 -9.68
N GLU A 121 44.75 -2.93 -8.65
CA GLU A 121 45.40 -4.15 -8.18
C GLU A 121 44.71 -4.62 -6.94
N GLU A 122 43.85 -5.67 -7.06
CA GLU A 122 42.92 -6.07 -5.98
C GLU A 122 43.63 -6.73 -4.80
N GLY A 123 44.76 -7.40 -5.00
CA GLY A 123 45.41 -8.22 -3.97
C GLY A 123 44.60 -9.48 -3.62
N GLU A 124 44.97 -10.12 -2.53
CA GLU A 124 44.26 -11.28 -2.01
C GLU A 124 43.41 -10.94 -0.77
N PRO A 125 42.28 -11.65 -0.52
CA PRO A 125 41.43 -11.38 0.62
C PRO A 125 42.08 -11.79 1.94
N THR A 126 41.78 -11.04 3.00
CA THR A 126 42.24 -11.31 4.36
C THR A 126 41.19 -12.13 5.11
N HIS A 127 41.59 -13.24 5.72
CA HIS A 127 40.69 -14.15 6.42
C HIS A 127 40.74 -13.94 7.93
N ILE A 128 39.59 -14.11 8.59
CA ILE A 128 39.47 -14.04 10.04
C ILE A 128 40.03 -15.31 10.66
N VAL A 129 41.05 -15.18 11.52
CA VAL A 129 41.66 -16.30 12.26
C VAL A 129 41.15 -16.40 13.67
N ALA A 130 40.69 -15.30 14.28
CA ALA A 130 40.12 -15.28 15.61
C ALA A 130 39.08 -14.15 15.76
N VAL A 131 38.01 -14.44 16.52
CA VAL A 131 37.03 -13.46 16.98
C VAL A 131 36.92 -13.60 18.48
N ASP A 132 37.50 -12.63 19.20
CA ASP A 132 37.54 -12.60 20.67
C ASP A 132 36.52 -11.58 21.19
N ILE A 133 35.44 -12.03 21.80
CA ILE A 133 34.43 -11.17 22.44
C ILE A 133 34.60 -11.29 23.95
N LYS A 134 35.00 -10.18 24.57
CA LYS A 134 35.31 -10.08 26.02
C LYS A 134 34.21 -9.33 26.76
N GLY A 135 34.05 -9.61 28.07
CA GLY A 135 33.12 -8.94 28.97
C GLY A 135 31.78 -9.66 29.13
N LEU A 136 31.60 -10.83 28.49
CA LEU A 136 30.41 -11.66 28.63
C LEU A 136 30.53 -12.71 29.76
N GLU A 137 31.71 -12.86 30.36
CA GLU A 137 32.04 -13.89 31.33
C GLU A 137 31.25 -13.74 32.64
N THR A 138 30.76 -12.53 32.92
CA THR A 138 29.97 -12.22 34.13
C THR A 138 28.48 -12.51 33.97
N LEU A 139 28.04 -12.83 32.74
CA LEU A 139 26.64 -13.07 32.44
C LEU A 139 26.21 -14.52 32.77
N PRO A 140 24.91 -14.75 33.04
CA PRO A 140 24.36 -16.08 33.05
C PRO A 140 24.64 -16.80 31.72
N PRO A 141 24.91 -18.11 31.72
CA PRO A 141 25.30 -18.86 30.50
C PRO A 141 24.27 -18.74 29.37
N ASP A 142 22.98 -18.66 29.70
CA ASP A 142 21.91 -18.51 28.71
C ASP A 142 21.90 -17.12 28.04
N ASP A 143 22.15 -16.07 28.80
CA ASP A 143 22.22 -14.70 28.28
C ASP A 143 23.49 -14.53 27.43
N ALA A 144 24.62 -15.12 27.84
CA ALA A 144 25.86 -15.09 27.08
C ALA A 144 25.72 -15.87 25.74
N ARG A 145 25.07 -17.04 25.75
CA ARG A 145 24.77 -17.79 24.52
C ARG A 145 23.84 -17.03 23.57
N HIS A 146 22.82 -16.37 24.13
CA HIS A 146 21.92 -15.55 23.33
C HIS A 146 22.64 -14.34 22.71
N ALA A 147 23.52 -13.69 23.45
CA ALA A 147 24.32 -12.57 22.95
C ALA A 147 25.21 -12.97 21.76
N LEU A 148 25.74 -14.18 21.76
CA LEU A 148 26.61 -14.71 20.72
C LEU A 148 25.86 -15.40 19.55
N ALA A 149 24.54 -15.50 19.62
CA ALA A 149 23.74 -16.19 18.60
C ALA A 149 23.76 -15.44 17.28
N GLU A 150 23.87 -16.19 16.17
CA GLU A 150 23.71 -15.69 14.80
C GLU A 150 24.57 -14.47 14.41
N LEU A 151 25.75 -14.33 15.05
CA LEU A 151 26.66 -13.23 14.68
C LEU A 151 27.28 -13.48 13.29
N PRO A 152 27.35 -12.43 12.42
CA PRO A 152 27.81 -12.58 11.06
C PRO A 152 29.33 -12.82 10.92
N LEU A 153 30.14 -12.41 11.91
CA LEU A 153 31.56 -12.70 11.92
C LEU A 153 31.82 -14.17 12.28
N ALA A 154 32.61 -14.86 11.47
CA ALA A 154 33.04 -16.22 11.76
C ALA A 154 34.48 -16.45 11.34
N VAL A 155 35.21 -17.28 12.08
CA VAL A 155 36.57 -17.71 11.76
C VAL A 155 36.58 -18.43 10.41
N GLY A 156 37.58 -18.18 9.58
CA GLY A 156 37.73 -18.73 8.24
C GLY A 156 37.06 -17.90 7.13
N LYS A 157 36.14 -16.99 7.45
CA LYS A 157 35.52 -16.09 6.46
C LYS A 157 36.47 -14.92 6.15
N VAL A 158 36.24 -14.30 4.98
CA VAL A 158 36.89 -13.04 4.61
C VAL A 158 36.43 -11.96 5.58
N PHE A 159 37.36 -11.13 6.06
CA PHE A 159 36.98 -9.98 6.88
C PHE A 159 36.30 -8.93 6.01
N GLU A 160 35.09 -8.55 6.39
CA GLU A 160 34.39 -7.41 5.80
C GLU A 160 33.98 -6.41 6.90
N HIS A 161 34.10 -5.12 6.60
CA HIS A 161 33.78 -4.06 7.57
C HIS A 161 32.31 -4.03 7.97
N GLN A 162 31.40 -4.29 7.02
CA GLN A 162 29.96 -4.28 7.28
C GLN A 162 29.52 -5.39 8.25
N PRO A 163 29.89 -6.67 8.06
CA PRO A 163 29.67 -7.72 9.06
C PRO A 163 30.27 -7.40 10.43
N TYR A 164 31.43 -6.74 10.49
CA TYR A 164 32.02 -6.32 11.76
C TYR A 164 31.15 -5.28 12.49
N LEU A 165 30.64 -4.26 11.79
CA LEU A 165 29.73 -3.28 12.39
C LEU A 165 28.41 -3.96 12.83
N LEU A 166 27.84 -4.79 11.95
CA LEU A 166 26.60 -5.51 12.24
C LEU A 166 26.74 -6.45 13.46
N THR A 167 27.91 -7.10 13.62
CA THR A 167 28.19 -7.92 14.81
C THR A 167 28.09 -7.09 16.08
N LYS A 168 28.67 -5.89 16.11
CA LYS A 168 28.58 -5.00 17.27
C LYS A 168 27.12 -4.59 17.57
N GLU A 169 26.37 -4.24 16.54
CA GLU A 169 24.96 -3.86 16.66
C GLU A 169 24.11 -5.02 17.18
N LEU A 170 24.26 -6.21 16.59
CA LEU A 170 23.52 -7.40 17.01
C LEU A 170 23.88 -7.82 18.43
N LEU A 171 25.15 -7.78 18.80
CA LEU A 171 25.60 -8.08 20.16
C LEU A 171 24.91 -7.19 21.18
N LEU A 172 24.87 -5.87 20.94
CA LEU A 172 24.15 -4.93 21.80
C LEU A 172 22.63 -5.16 21.77
N HIS A 173 22.08 -5.46 20.62
CA HIS A 173 20.66 -5.74 20.47
C HIS A 173 20.24 -6.97 21.27
N HIS A 174 20.97 -8.08 21.15
CA HIS A 174 20.70 -9.32 21.88
C HIS A 174 20.82 -9.14 23.41
N LEU A 175 21.81 -8.38 23.86
CA LEU A 175 21.95 -8.04 25.27
C LEU A 175 20.77 -7.21 25.78
N ARG A 176 20.37 -6.19 25.00
CA ARG A 176 19.24 -5.33 25.35
C ARG A 176 17.91 -6.08 25.38
N GLU A 177 17.69 -7.04 24.48
CA GLU A 177 16.52 -7.90 24.52
C GLU A 177 16.42 -8.75 25.80
N ARG A 178 17.56 -9.07 26.42
CA ARG A 178 17.63 -9.79 27.68
C ARG A 178 17.54 -8.89 28.91
N GLY A 179 17.37 -7.58 28.73
CA GLY A 179 17.20 -6.61 29.83
C GLY A 179 18.45 -5.82 30.20
N TYR A 180 19.55 -5.97 29.47
CA TYR A 180 20.78 -5.20 29.69
C TYR A 180 20.70 -3.86 28.91
N ALA A 181 19.84 -2.95 29.38
CA ALA A 181 19.50 -1.71 28.66
C ALA A 181 20.73 -0.85 28.36
N PHE A 182 21.72 -0.83 29.27
CA PHE A 182 22.90 0.02 29.18
C PHE A 182 24.13 -0.69 28.65
N ALA A 183 23.93 -1.85 27.97
CA ALA A 183 25.03 -2.54 27.32
C ALA A 183 25.71 -1.62 26.30
N ALA A 184 27.03 -1.58 26.32
CA ALA A 184 27.86 -0.74 25.46
C ALA A 184 29.09 -1.50 24.95
N ILE A 185 29.55 -1.12 23.77
CA ILE A 185 30.86 -1.56 23.27
C ILE A 185 31.92 -0.62 23.83
N GLU A 186 32.81 -1.14 24.67
CA GLU A 186 33.93 -0.37 25.21
C GLU A 186 35.00 -0.14 24.17
N SER A 187 35.34 -1.18 23.43
CA SER A 187 36.32 -1.09 22.35
C SER A 187 36.07 -2.14 21.28
N GLY A 188 36.56 -1.86 20.09
CA GLY A 188 36.57 -2.84 19.00
C GLY A 188 37.79 -2.59 18.12
N ARG A 189 38.68 -3.59 18.03
CA ARG A 189 39.92 -3.52 17.30
C ARG A 189 40.04 -4.67 16.33
N VAL A 190 40.56 -4.38 15.15
CA VAL A 190 40.89 -5.39 14.12
C VAL A 190 42.39 -5.30 13.85
N GLU A 191 43.08 -6.35 14.14
CA GLU A 191 44.50 -6.49 13.89
C GLU A 191 44.67 -7.27 12.59
N VAL A 192 45.25 -6.61 11.58
CA VAL A 192 45.45 -7.18 10.24
C VAL A 192 46.94 -7.41 10.01
N ASP A 193 47.31 -8.64 9.75
CA ASP A 193 48.61 -9.03 9.21
C ASP A 193 48.47 -9.11 7.68
N ARG A 194 49.08 -8.15 6.98
CA ARG A 194 49.01 -8.05 5.51
C ARG A 194 49.83 -9.15 4.82
N ASP A 195 50.94 -9.56 5.43
CA ASP A 195 51.80 -10.56 4.86
C ASP A 195 51.24 -11.96 5.01
N ALA A 196 50.72 -12.27 6.21
CA ALA A 196 50.01 -13.51 6.47
C ALA A 196 48.55 -13.52 5.92
N ARG A 197 48.01 -12.37 5.53
CA ARG A 197 46.63 -12.18 5.07
C ARG A 197 45.61 -12.67 6.10
N THR A 198 45.85 -12.36 7.35
CA THR A 198 45.00 -12.77 8.47
C THR A 198 44.48 -11.54 9.25
N ALA A 199 43.29 -11.71 9.82
CA ALA A 199 42.69 -10.70 10.68
C ALA A 199 42.26 -11.31 12.03
N ARG A 200 42.61 -10.69 13.14
CA ARG A 200 42.10 -10.98 14.46
C ARG A 200 41.17 -9.86 14.89
N VAL A 201 39.94 -10.22 15.25
CA VAL A 201 38.94 -9.26 15.72
C VAL A 201 38.79 -9.38 17.24
N VAL A 202 38.92 -8.27 17.94
CA VAL A 202 38.72 -8.19 19.40
C VAL A 202 37.63 -7.16 19.68
N ILE A 203 36.55 -7.58 20.37
CA ILE A 203 35.43 -6.70 20.78
C ILE A 203 35.28 -6.80 22.28
N ALA A 204 35.46 -5.69 23.00
CA ALA A 204 35.20 -5.61 24.43
C ALA A 204 33.81 -5.01 24.66
N VAL A 205 33.00 -5.70 25.45
CA VAL A 205 31.60 -5.33 25.74
C VAL A 205 31.47 -5.11 27.24
N SER A 206 30.75 -4.06 27.64
CA SER A 206 30.27 -3.87 29.00
C SER A 206 28.74 -4.16 28.98
N PRO A 207 28.28 -5.30 29.48
CA PRO A 207 26.86 -5.62 29.50
C PRO A 207 26.06 -4.71 30.45
N GLY A 208 26.67 -4.23 31.51
CA GLY A 208 25.96 -3.55 32.59
C GLY A 208 25.10 -4.49 33.44
N ARG A 209 24.10 -3.94 34.12
CA ARG A 209 23.14 -4.70 34.92
C ARG A 209 21.86 -4.97 34.14
N LYS A 210 21.19 -6.08 34.49
CA LYS A 210 19.83 -6.36 33.99
C LYS A 210 18.86 -5.46 34.73
N VAL A 211 18.04 -4.69 34.00
CA VAL A 211 17.16 -3.68 34.54
C VAL A 211 15.69 -3.93 34.23
N ARG A 212 14.82 -3.37 35.08
CA ARG A 212 13.38 -3.32 34.90
C ARG A 212 12.93 -1.91 34.49
N LEU A 213 11.84 -1.81 33.79
CA LEU A 213 11.24 -0.53 33.42
C LEU A 213 10.67 0.17 34.66
N GLY A 214 11.09 1.40 34.90
CA GLY A 214 10.68 2.26 36.00
C GLY A 214 9.56 3.22 35.62
N THR A 215 9.75 4.50 35.99
CA THR A 215 8.78 5.56 35.73
C THR A 215 8.90 6.13 34.35
N LEU A 216 7.76 6.57 33.77
CA LEU A 216 7.70 7.29 32.51
C LEU A 216 7.67 8.79 32.77
N THR A 217 8.54 9.55 32.12
CA THR A 217 8.54 11.01 32.12
C THR A 217 8.39 11.55 30.69
N ILE A 218 7.39 12.40 30.48
CA ILE A 218 7.13 13.02 29.16
C ILE A 218 7.47 14.50 29.27
N ARG A 219 8.29 15.01 28.33
CA ARG A 219 8.73 16.41 28.26
C ARG A 219 8.64 16.96 26.86
N GLY A 220 8.62 18.30 26.69
CA GLY A 220 8.70 18.96 25.40
C GLY A 220 7.35 19.20 24.72
N THR A 221 6.26 19.20 25.51
CA THR A 221 4.92 19.62 25.05
C THR A 221 4.61 21.01 25.55
N GLU A 222 4.14 21.89 24.68
CA GLU A 222 3.67 23.24 25.01
C GLU A 222 2.14 23.34 24.95
N LYS A 223 1.57 22.76 23.94
CA LYS A 223 0.14 22.86 23.59
C LYS A 223 -0.64 21.58 23.80
N VAL A 224 0.01 20.43 23.76
CA VAL A 224 -0.62 19.13 23.95
C VAL A 224 -0.72 18.80 25.42
N ASP A 225 -1.90 18.39 25.89
CA ASP A 225 -2.14 17.99 27.27
C ASP A 225 -1.36 16.71 27.62
N VAL A 226 -0.42 16.83 28.51
CA VAL A 226 0.44 15.74 29.01
C VAL A 226 -0.40 14.61 29.63
N ALA A 227 -1.49 14.94 30.32
CA ALA A 227 -2.37 13.93 30.92
C ALA A 227 -3.07 13.08 29.87
N ALA A 228 -3.40 13.67 28.69
CA ALA A 228 -3.94 12.91 27.57
C ALA A 228 -2.90 11.94 26.99
N LEU A 229 -1.63 12.34 26.93
CA LEU A 229 -0.55 11.48 26.49
C LEU A 229 -0.31 10.31 27.44
N TYR A 230 -0.32 10.53 28.76
CA TYR A 230 -0.21 9.43 29.73
C TYR A 230 -1.35 8.41 29.64
N ARG A 231 -2.56 8.83 29.23
CA ARG A 231 -3.67 7.89 28.97
C ARG A 231 -3.47 7.10 27.66
N HIS A 232 -2.84 7.72 26.68
CA HIS A 232 -2.60 7.10 25.36
C HIS A 232 -1.50 6.05 25.39
N VAL A 233 -0.41 6.34 26.08
CA VAL A 233 0.76 5.47 26.12
C VAL A 233 0.67 4.44 27.24
N HIS A 234 1.40 3.35 27.08
CA HIS A 234 1.55 2.32 28.10
C HIS A 234 3.02 1.93 28.22
N LEU A 235 3.54 2.08 29.42
CA LEU A 235 4.82 1.53 29.81
C LEU A 235 4.55 0.39 30.81
N PRO A 236 4.98 -0.86 30.53
CA PRO A 236 4.81 -1.98 31.46
C PRO A 236 5.84 -1.85 32.60
N SER A 237 5.61 -0.91 33.54
CA SER A 237 6.50 -0.69 34.68
C SER A 237 6.67 -1.95 35.51
N GLY A 238 7.89 -2.21 35.96
CA GLY A 238 8.27 -3.41 36.73
C GLY A 238 8.60 -4.63 35.87
N GLU A 239 8.25 -4.64 34.57
CA GLU A 239 8.70 -5.68 33.64
C GLU A 239 10.18 -5.49 33.27
N VAL A 240 10.81 -6.58 32.80
CA VAL A 240 12.18 -6.51 32.29
C VAL A 240 12.22 -5.59 31.08
N TYR A 241 13.22 -4.72 31.03
CA TYR A 241 13.47 -3.83 29.92
C TYR A 241 13.55 -4.63 28.59
N THR A 242 12.93 -4.12 27.55
CA THR A 242 13.11 -4.59 26.17
C THR A 242 13.12 -3.41 25.20
N PRO A 243 13.94 -3.43 24.13
CA PRO A 243 13.92 -2.40 23.10
C PRO A 243 12.54 -2.29 22.43
N THR A 244 11.85 -3.40 22.30
CA THR A 244 10.50 -3.47 21.70
C THR A 244 9.46 -2.67 22.50
N ALA A 245 9.55 -2.64 23.83
CA ALA A 245 8.65 -1.83 24.66
C ALA A 245 8.84 -0.33 24.39
N LEU A 246 10.08 0.13 24.28
CA LEU A 246 10.38 1.53 23.95
C LEU A 246 9.98 1.89 22.52
N ALA A 247 10.24 0.99 21.56
CA ALA A 247 9.84 1.18 20.18
C ALA A 247 8.30 1.25 20.02
N SER A 248 7.56 0.42 20.76
CA SER A 248 6.10 0.46 20.81
C SER A 248 5.58 1.77 21.39
N LEU A 249 6.19 2.26 22.47
CA LEU A 249 5.87 3.55 23.07
C LEU A 249 6.14 4.70 22.08
N GLN A 250 7.28 4.68 21.42
CA GLN A 250 7.64 5.66 20.40
C GLN A 250 6.67 5.63 19.22
N GLY A 251 6.33 4.44 18.73
CA GLY A 251 5.39 4.23 17.63
C GLY A 251 3.99 4.73 17.95
N SER A 252 3.49 4.48 19.18
CA SER A 252 2.18 4.97 19.61
C SER A 252 2.11 6.50 19.65
N LEU A 253 3.17 7.18 20.10
CA LEU A 253 3.23 8.65 20.10
C LEU A 253 3.35 9.22 18.66
N TYR A 254 4.13 8.59 17.79
CA TYR A 254 4.21 8.99 16.39
C TYR A 254 2.88 8.84 15.66
N SER A 255 2.10 7.81 15.98
CA SER A 255 0.81 7.54 15.33
C SER A 255 -0.23 8.65 15.56
N LEU A 256 -0.08 9.45 16.63
CA LEU A 256 -0.90 10.63 16.86
C LEU A 256 -0.70 11.73 15.79
N GLY A 257 0.44 11.74 15.09
CA GLY A 257 0.78 12.75 14.10
C GLY A 257 0.91 14.17 14.66
N LEU A 258 1.02 14.33 15.98
CA LEU A 258 1.16 15.60 16.68
C LEU A 258 2.61 16.05 16.79
N PHE A 259 3.56 15.14 16.69
CA PHE A 259 4.96 15.37 16.97
C PHE A 259 5.82 15.23 15.71
N SER A 260 6.72 16.16 15.52
CA SER A 260 7.76 16.11 14.48
C SER A 260 8.93 15.21 14.90
N THR A 261 9.19 15.14 16.21
CA THR A 261 10.22 14.29 16.78
C THR A 261 9.67 13.62 18.05
N VAL A 262 9.90 12.32 18.16
CA VAL A 262 9.64 11.53 19.36
C VAL A 262 10.91 10.76 19.68
N ARG A 263 11.57 11.07 20.79
CA ARG A 263 12.76 10.39 21.27
C ARG A 263 12.42 9.70 22.58
N VAL A 264 12.64 8.41 22.63
CA VAL A 264 12.36 7.58 23.80
C VAL A 264 13.67 6.93 24.22
N GLU A 265 14.11 7.23 25.43
CA GLU A 265 15.38 6.76 25.97
C GLU A 265 15.18 6.14 27.37
N ALA A 266 15.96 5.12 27.63
CA ALA A 266 16.07 4.57 28.98
C ALA A 266 17.19 5.30 29.72
N GLU A 267 16.89 5.82 30.94
CA GLU A 267 17.84 6.49 31.81
C GLU A 267 18.02 5.65 33.07
N PRO A 268 19.26 5.44 33.57
CA PRO A 268 19.48 4.72 34.84
C PRO A 268 18.89 5.51 35.98
N ASP A 269 18.23 4.81 36.89
CA ASP A 269 17.79 5.44 38.15
C ASP A 269 19.01 5.68 39.08
N PRO A 270 19.25 6.90 39.57
CA PRO A 270 20.40 7.22 40.41
C PRO A 270 20.45 6.46 41.74
N GLN A 271 19.27 6.10 42.28
CA GLN A 271 19.15 5.43 43.58
C GLN A 271 18.99 3.92 43.46
N GLN A 272 18.44 3.45 42.35
CA GLN A 272 18.12 2.04 42.09
C GLN A 272 18.72 1.56 40.77
N PRO A 273 19.98 1.09 40.75
CA PRO A 273 20.68 0.72 39.51
C PRO A 273 20.03 -0.43 38.68
N GLU A 274 19.03 -1.10 39.27
CA GLU A 274 18.25 -2.16 38.62
C GLU A 274 16.99 -1.64 37.92
N ILE A 275 16.75 -0.31 38.01
CA ILE A 275 15.61 0.35 37.38
C ILE A 275 16.11 1.24 36.24
N ALA A 276 15.44 1.14 35.11
CA ALA A 276 15.59 2.05 33.97
C ALA A 276 14.33 2.92 33.87
N ASN A 277 14.43 4.20 34.21
CA ASN A 277 13.37 5.16 33.96
C ASN A 277 13.30 5.47 32.46
N VAL A 278 12.12 5.76 31.97
CA VAL A 278 11.92 6.05 30.52
C VAL A 278 11.63 7.53 30.37
N ALA A 279 12.52 8.23 29.66
CA ALA A 279 12.37 9.63 29.32
C ALA A 279 11.86 9.72 27.84
N VAL A 280 10.79 10.47 27.68
CA VAL A 280 10.23 10.79 26.36
C VAL A 280 10.41 12.27 26.11
N GLN A 281 11.22 12.60 25.10
CA GLN A 281 11.41 13.95 24.63
C GLN A 281 10.61 14.15 23.35
N LEU A 282 9.67 15.09 23.37
CA LEU A 282 8.77 15.42 22.27
C LEU A 282 9.12 16.77 21.66
N SER A 283 8.90 16.90 20.37
CA SER A 283 8.86 18.18 19.68
C SER A 283 7.56 18.27 18.91
N GLU A 284 6.72 19.26 19.24
CA GLU A 284 5.42 19.40 18.57
C GLU A 284 5.59 19.75 17.08
N GLY A 285 4.80 19.10 16.24
CA GLY A 285 4.72 19.33 14.80
C GLY A 285 3.66 20.37 14.45
N LYS A 286 3.40 20.51 13.16
CA LYS A 286 2.29 21.32 12.67
C LYS A 286 0.96 20.64 12.95
N HIS A 287 0.06 21.35 13.62
CA HIS A 287 -1.27 20.81 13.95
C HIS A 287 -2.29 20.93 12.80
N ARG A 288 -1.97 21.70 11.76
CA ARG A 288 -2.81 21.90 10.60
C ARG A 288 -2.05 21.51 9.34
N ASP A 289 -2.72 20.78 8.47
CA ASP A 289 -2.19 20.32 7.20
C ASP A 289 -3.26 20.52 6.12
N LEU A 290 -2.86 21.09 5.00
CA LEU A 290 -3.72 21.26 3.82
C LEU A 290 -3.03 20.56 2.65
N ARG A 291 -3.69 19.55 2.09
CA ARG A 291 -3.25 18.84 0.89
C ARG A 291 -4.19 19.13 -0.24
N ILE A 292 -3.62 19.43 -1.39
CA ILE A 292 -4.36 19.65 -2.63
C ILE A 292 -3.82 18.64 -3.64
N GLY A 293 -4.73 17.91 -4.24
CA GLY A 293 -4.42 16.88 -5.24
C GLY A 293 -5.35 16.96 -6.44
N ALA A 294 -5.00 16.26 -7.48
CA ALA A 294 -5.86 15.99 -8.63
C ALA A 294 -5.67 14.53 -9.04
N GLY A 295 -6.74 13.89 -9.46
CA GLY A 295 -6.77 12.50 -9.89
C GLY A 295 -7.52 12.30 -11.19
N ILE A 296 -7.15 11.23 -11.88
CA ILE A 296 -7.85 10.76 -13.08
C ILE A 296 -8.12 9.27 -12.87
N GLY A 297 -9.38 8.88 -12.90
CA GLY A 297 -9.82 7.49 -12.94
C GLY A 297 -9.95 7.02 -14.38
N ILE A 298 -9.26 5.93 -14.73
CA ILE A 298 -9.33 5.31 -16.06
C ILE A 298 -9.66 3.84 -15.88
N GLU A 299 -10.91 3.49 -16.13
CA GLU A 299 -11.41 2.13 -16.16
C GLU A 299 -12.07 1.83 -17.52
N PRO A 300 -12.20 0.56 -17.91
CA PRO A 300 -12.80 0.22 -19.21
C PRO A 300 -14.19 0.81 -19.43
N LEU A 301 -14.98 0.91 -18.39
CA LEU A 301 -16.39 1.34 -18.46
C LEU A 301 -16.69 2.60 -17.64
N ARG A 302 -15.69 3.25 -17.08
CA ARG A 302 -15.82 4.52 -16.36
C ARG A 302 -14.54 5.34 -16.47
N ASN A 303 -14.71 6.60 -16.75
CA ASN A 303 -13.64 7.57 -16.56
C ASN A 303 -14.11 8.67 -15.63
N ASP A 304 -13.22 9.16 -14.79
CA ASP A 304 -13.47 10.35 -13.98
C ASP A 304 -12.21 11.21 -13.88
N VAL A 305 -12.45 12.49 -13.68
CA VAL A 305 -11.42 13.45 -13.28
C VAL A 305 -11.90 14.14 -12.02
N HIS A 306 -11.03 14.28 -11.04
CA HIS A 306 -11.38 14.94 -9.79
C HIS A 306 -10.22 15.74 -9.23
N ALA A 307 -10.53 16.77 -8.50
CA ALA A 307 -9.62 17.45 -7.59
C ALA A 307 -9.87 16.96 -6.16
N GLU A 308 -8.89 17.01 -5.31
CA GLU A 308 -9.01 16.68 -3.90
C GLU A 308 -8.42 17.79 -3.04
N LEU A 309 -9.16 18.21 -2.03
CA LEU A 309 -8.71 19.10 -0.99
C LEU A 309 -8.94 18.41 0.34
N LEU A 310 -7.85 18.13 1.06
CA LEU A 310 -7.88 17.51 2.38
C LEU A 310 -7.29 18.49 3.40
N TYR A 311 -8.14 18.98 4.29
CA TYR A 311 -7.72 19.75 5.46
C TYR A 311 -7.74 18.88 6.70
N THR A 312 -6.62 18.78 7.38
CA THR A 312 -6.48 18.05 8.65
C THR A 312 -6.14 19.02 9.76
N GLN A 313 -6.92 19.05 10.81
CA GLN A 313 -6.61 19.76 12.04
C GLN A 313 -6.49 18.76 13.19
N ARG A 314 -5.27 18.56 13.66
CA ARG A 314 -4.97 17.78 14.84
C ARG A 314 -5.18 18.66 16.09
N ARG A 315 -5.59 18.04 17.19
CA ARG A 315 -5.91 18.74 18.45
C ARG A 315 -7.10 19.72 18.29
N PHE A 316 -8.11 19.33 17.49
CA PHE A 316 -9.34 20.10 17.32
C PHE A 316 -10.09 20.19 18.68
N LEU A 317 -10.42 21.42 19.11
CA LEU A 317 -11.03 21.70 20.42
C LEU A 317 -10.24 21.14 21.61
N GLY A 318 -8.93 20.97 21.47
CA GLY A 318 -8.05 20.42 22.52
C GLY A 318 -7.97 18.90 22.56
N GLY A 319 -7.17 18.36 23.46
CA GLY A 319 -6.92 16.92 23.61
C GLY A 319 -6.23 16.30 22.35
N LEU A 320 -6.56 15.05 22.06
CA LEU A 320 -5.98 14.29 20.93
C LEU A 320 -6.95 14.20 19.72
N ARG A 321 -7.96 15.05 19.65
CA ARG A 321 -8.98 15.01 18.59
C ARG A 321 -8.42 15.41 17.24
N VAL A 322 -8.82 14.68 16.22
CA VAL A 322 -8.46 14.96 14.82
C VAL A 322 -9.71 15.27 14.04
N LEU A 323 -9.72 16.43 13.38
CA LEU A 323 -10.74 16.83 12.41
C LEU A 323 -10.13 16.73 11.01
N ASN A 324 -10.79 16.00 10.12
CA ASN A 324 -10.48 15.96 8.70
C ASN A 324 -11.67 16.53 7.93
N VAL A 325 -11.40 17.39 6.95
CA VAL A 325 -12.38 17.88 6.00
C VAL A 325 -11.87 17.54 4.61
N THR A 326 -12.63 16.73 3.88
CA THR A 326 -12.34 16.34 2.50
C THR A 326 -13.37 16.96 1.57
N VAL A 327 -12.91 17.57 0.49
CA VAL A 327 -13.76 18.04 -0.60
C VAL A 327 -13.17 17.53 -1.91
N GLN A 328 -13.96 16.74 -2.64
CA GLN A 328 -13.53 16.08 -3.87
C GLN A 328 -14.55 16.31 -4.99
N PRO A 329 -14.48 17.47 -5.66
CA PRO A 329 -15.29 17.74 -6.85
C PRO A 329 -14.67 17.03 -8.07
N GLY A 330 -15.54 16.58 -8.98
CA GLY A 330 -15.08 15.92 -10.19
C GLY A 330 -16.19 15.79 -11.24
N TYR A 331 -15.87 15.02 -12.28
CA TYR A 331 -16.78 14.70 -13.35
C TYR A 331 -16.56 13.28 -13.82
N ALA A 332 -17.63 12.50 -13.91
CA ALA A 332 -17.59 11.10 -14.33
C ALA A 332 -18.34 10.88 -15.65
N ALA A 333 -17.85 9.95 -16.44
CA ALA A 333 -18.45 9.48 -17.70
C ALA A 333 -18.58 7.96 -17.71
N LEU A 334 -19.73 7.46 -18.13
CA LEU A 334 -20.09 6.05 -18.22
C LEU A 334 -20.80 5.76 -19.56
N PRO A 335 -20.41 4.74 -20.31
CA PRO A 335 -19.12 4.07 -20.20
C PRO A 335 -17.96 5.03 -20.40
N ALA A 336 -16.73 4.54 -20.56
CA ALA A 336 -15.56 5.38 -20.77
C ALA A 336 -15.73 6.39 -21.92
N VAL A 337 -15.05 7.56 -21.85
CA VAL A 337 -15.21 8.67 -22.82
C VAL A 337 -14.91 8.31 -24.28
N TRP A 338 -14.18 7.21 -24.50
CA TRP A 338 -13.92 6.68 -25.85
C TRP A 338 -15.02 5.72 -26.36
N ALA A 339 -15.99 5.37 -25.49
CA ALA A 339 -17.12 4.55 -25.92
C ALA A 339 -18.15 5.42 -26.62
N ASN A 340 -18.69 4.92 -27.72
CA ASN A 340 -19.73 5.61 -28.50
C ASN A 340 -20.97 4.68 -28.62
N PRO A 341 -22.15 5.12 -28.14
CA PRO A 341 -22.45 6.43 -27.54
C PRO A 341 -22.03 6.52 -26.06
N LEU A 342 -21.67 7.73 -25.63
CA LEU A 342 -21.56 8.07 -24.20
C LEU A 342 -22.99 8.10 -23.62
N ARG A 343 -23.25 7.20 -22.66
CA ARG A 343 -24.62 6.97 -22.18
C ARG A 343 -25.00 7.83 -20.99
N ARG A 344 -24.08 7.97 -20.02
CA ARG A 344 -24.33 8.74 -18.82
C ARG A 344 -23.07 9.47 -18.38
N HIS A 345 -23.21 10.71 -18.00
CA HIS A 345 -22.12 11.51 -17.48
C HIS A 345 -22.66 12.62 -16.57
N GLY A 346 -21.82 13.14 -15.69
CA GLY A 346 -22.24 14.24 -14.82
C GLY A 346 -21.20 14.58 -13.78
N PRO A 347 -21.47 15.67 -13.04
CA PRO A 347 -20.63 16.07 -11.93
C PRO A 347 -20.69 15.03 -10.81
N ILE A 348 -19.57 14.89 -10.11
CA ILE A 348 -19.46 14.12 -8.88
C ILE A 348 -18.89 15.03 -7.80
N LEU A 349 -19.35 14.86 -6.57
CA LEU A 349 -18.87 15.62 -5.43
C LEU A 349 -18.92 14.76 -4.18
N LEU A 350 -17.78 14.62 -3.51
CA LEU A 350 -17.75 14.11 -2.14
C LEU A 350 -17.28 15.23 -1.22
N THR A 351 -18.12 15.59 -0.26
CA THR A 351 -17.73 16.47 0.86
C THR A 351 -17.87 15.67 2.15
N LYS A 352 -16.81 15.59 2.95
CA LYS A 352 -16.80 14.77 4.16
C LYS A 352 -16.11 15.51 5.30
N VAL A 353 -16.70 15.45 6.48
CA VAL A 353 -16.15 15.95 7.74
C VAL A 353 -16.06 14.80 8.71
N ASP A 354 -14.86 14.42 9.10
CA ASP A 354 -14.58 13.34 10.06
C ASP A 354 -13.97 13.92 11.34
N LEU A 355 -14.56 13.61 12.47
CA LEU A 355 -14.03 13.90 13.80
C LEU A 355 -13.71 12.59 14.51
N THR A 356 -12.46 12.43 14.95
CA THR A 356 -12.03 11.24 15.69
C THR A 356 -11.43 11.64 17.03
N GLN A 357 -11.89 11.00 18.11
CA GLN A 357 -11.34 11.09 19.45
C GLN A 357 -10.76 9.74 19.84
N PRO A 358 -9.43 9.59 19.98
CA PRO A 358 -8.81 8.36 20.48
C PRO A 358 -8.98 8.21 21.99
N ASP A 359 -8.80 6.97 22.49
CA ASP A 359 -8.68 6.56 23.87
C ASP A 359 -9.89 6.84 24.78
N VAL A 360 -11.09 6.83 24.20
CA VAL A 360 -12.33 7.10 24.95
C VAL A 360 -12.64 5.99 25.95
N LEU A 361 -12.43 4.72 25.56
CA LEU A 361 -12.58 3.53 26.41
C LEU A 361 -11.19 2.92 26.76
N GLY A 362 -10.22 3.79 27.10
CA GLY A 362 -8.85 3.41 27.31
C GLY A 362 -8.08 3.22 25.99
N ARG A 363 -6.83 2.80 26.08
CA ARG A 363 -5.90 2.67 24.96
C ARG A 363 -6.47 1.83 23.80
N SER A 364 -6.08 2.16 22.58
CA SER A 364 -6.52 1.49 21.34
C SER A 364 -8.04 1.52 21.13
N SER A 365 -8.73 2.51 21.66
CA SER A 365 -10.12 2.77 21.36
C SER A 365 -10.29 4.12 20.69
N ALA A 366 -11.32 4.29 19.88
CA ALA A 366 -11.66 5.58 19.30
C ALA A 366 -13.16 5.69 19.08
N ILE A 367 -13.68 6.90 19.31
CA ILE A 367 -15.01 7.28 18.82
C ILE A 367 -14.82 8.16 17.59
N SER A 368 -15.60 7.94 16.56
CA SER A 368 -15.58 8.72 15.33
C SER A 368 -16.98 9.19 14.97
N ALA A 369 -17.10 10.45 14.55
CA ALA A 369 -18.29 11.01 13.97
C ALA A 369 -17.98 11.52 12.56
N SER A 370 -18.81 11.20 11.58
CA SER A 370 -18.62 11.55 10.19
C SER A 370 -19.92 12.11 9.62
N LEU A 371 -19.82 13.23 8.92
CA LEU A 371 -20.89 13.79 8.11
C LEU A 371 -20.39 13.91 6.69
N SER A 372 -21.15 13.44 5.72
CA SER A 372 -20.79 13.57 4.31
C SER A 372 -22.01 13.95 3.46
N TYR A 373 -21.70 14.60 2.34
CA TYR A 373 -22.64 14.83 1.26
C TYR A 373 -22.01 14.29 -0.02
N ASP A 374 -22.74 13.43 -0.70
CA ASP A 374 -22.29 12.75 -1.90
C ASP A 374 -23.22 13.07 -3.07
N LEU A 375 -22.63 13.39 -4.22
CA LEU A 375 -23.28 13.49 -5.52
C LEU A 375 -22.59 12.51 -6.44
N GLY A 376 -23.31 11.49 -6.90
CA GLY A 376 -22.72 10.39 -7.63
C GLY A 376 -23.45 10.05 -8.94
N VAL A 377 -22.70 9.42 -9.86
CA VAL A 377 -23.20 8.92 -11.14
C VAL A 377 -22.95 7.42 -11.19
N GLN A 378 -24.03 6.64 -11.33
CA GLN A 378 -24.01 5.20 -11.50
C GLN A 378 -24.60 4.83 -12.87
N TYR A 379 -24.49 3.57 -13.28
CA TYR A 379 -25.08 3.12 -14.54
C TYR A 379 -26.59 3.27 -14.58
N ALA A 380 -27.27 2.91 -13.48
CA ALA A 380 -28.72 2.86 -13.40
C ALA A 380 -29.36 4.18 -12.96
N TYR A 381 -28.62 5.06 -12.26
CA TYR A 381 -29.16 6.26 -11.64
C TYR A 381 -28.07 7.27 -11.31
N GLN A 382 -28.49 8.50 -11.06
CA GLN A 382 -27.71 9.52 -10.37
C GLN A 382 -28.31 9.75 -8.99
N TYR A 383 -27.51 10.14 -8.03
CA TYR A 383 -27.98 10.37 -6.68
C TYR A 383 -27.22 11.48 -6.00
N HIS A 384 -27.87 12.09 -5.03
CA HIS A 384 -27.20 13.00 -4.10
C HIS A 384 -27.83 12.91 -2.71
N GLY A 385 -27.08 13.31 -1.70
CA GLY A 385 -27.63 13.44 -0.36
C GLY A 385 -26.63 13.34 0.76
N PRO A 386 -27.08 13.69 1.98
CA PRO A 386 -26.26 13.61 3.18
C PRO A 386 -26.21 12.19 3.75
N SER A 387 -25.09 11.87 4.38
CA SER A 387 -24.93 10.69 5.24
C SER A 387 -24.23 11.05 6.54
N ALA A 388 -24.57 10.34 7.60
CA ALA A 388 -23.98 10.50 8.91
C ALA A 388 -23.55 9.13 9.46
N ARG A 389 -22.42 9.13 10.18
CA ARG A 389 -21.91 7.94 10.87
C ARG A 389 -21.42 8.32 12.27
N LEU A 390 -21.79 7.50 13.26
CA LEU A 390 -21.20 7.53 14.58
C LEU A 390 -20.64 6.14 14.89
N GLY A 391 -19.34 6.05 15.17
CA GLY A 391 -18.67 4.78 15.35
C GLY A 391 -17.82 4.73 16.59
N LEU A 392 -17.69 3.54 17.17
CA LEU A 392 -16.80 3.18 18.25
C LEU A 392 -15.93 2.02 17.79
N SER A 393 -14.64 2.10 18.09
CA SER A 393 -13.68 1.03 17.79
C SER A 393 -12.83 0.71 19.01
N LYS A 394 -12.37 -0.54 19.11
CA LYS A 394 -11.49 -1.05 20.17
C LYS A 394 -10.55 -2.09 19.64
N GLY A 395 -9.25 -1.86 19.81
CA GLY A 395 -8.19 -2.84 19.61
C GLY A 395 -7.97 -3.67 20.87
N LEU A 396 -7.81 -4.98 20.70
CA LEU A 396 -7.51 -5.96 21.73
C LEU A 396 -6.28 -6.79 21.32
N TRP A 397 -5.67 -7.47 22.28
CA TRP A 397 -4.52 -8.35 22.06
C TRP A 397 -3.42 -7.70 21.20
N ARG A 398 -2.93 -6.52 21.64
CA ARG A 398 -1.92 -5.71 20.93
C ARG A 398 -2.38 -5.32 19.52
N ASP A 399 -3.65 -4.93 19.38
CA ASP A 399 -4.32 -4.52 18.16
C ASP A 399 -4.44 -5.62 17.09
N ARG A 400 -4.20 -6.90 17.44
CA ARG A 400 -4.44 -8.03 16.55
C ARG A 400 -5.92 -8.36 16.37
N ILE A 401 -6.74 -8.07 17.36
CA ILE A 401 -8.20 -8.16 17.26
C ILE A 401 -8.74 -6.75 17.25
N SER A 402 -9.53 -6.40 16.25
CA SER A 402 -10.25 -5.14 16.18
C SER A 402 -11.76 -5.37 16.23
N LEU A 403 -12.42 -4.65 17.13
CA LEU A 403 -13.86 -4.60 17.26
C LEU A 403 -14.32 -3.21 16.85
N SER A 404 -15.35 -3.10 16.05
CA SER A 404 -16.00 -1.82 15.79
C SER A 404 -17.51 -1.98 15.70
N ALA A 405 -18.22 -0.96 16.17
CA ALA A 405 -19.65 -0.81 16.03
C ALA A 405 -19.96 0.61 15.58
N SER A 406 -20.86 0.78 14.64
CA SER A 406 -21.28 2.09 14.18
C SER A 406 -22.76 2.14 13.84
N TYR A 407 -23.39 3.29 14.08
CA TYR A 407 -24.66 3.65 13.51
C TYR A 407 -24.42 4.51 12.27
N ASN A 408 -25.08 4.16 11.17
CA ASN A 408 -24.99 4.82 9.88
C ASN A 408 -26.38 5.26 9.46
N PHE A 409 -26.47 6.46 8.90
CA PHE A 409 -27.70 7.00 8.35
C PHE A 409 -27.44 7.65 7.00
N GLN A 410 -28.24 7.32 5.99
CA GLN A 410 -28.17 7.86 4.63
C GLN A 410 -29.55 8.38 4.25
N PHE A 411 -29.57 9.58 3.71
CA PHE A 411 -30.74 10.16 3.10
C PHE A 411 -30.37 10.59 1.69
N LEU A 412 -30.86 9.86 0.69
CA LEU A 412 -30.48 10.05 -0.70
C LEU A 412 -31.71 10.39 -1.53
N ASP A 413 -31.53 11.25 -2.50
CA ASP A 413 -32.45 11.54 -3.56
C ASP A 413 -31.88 10.98 -4.87
N PHE A 414 -32.67 10.17 -5.56
CA PHE A 414 -32.31 9.57 -6.83
C PHE A 414 -32.95 10.35 -7.97
N PHE A 415 -32.13 10.75 -8.92
CA PHE A 415 -32.60 11.48 -10.09
C PHE A 415 -32.05 10.86 -11.38
N ASN A 416 -32.72 11.16 -12.50
CA ASN A 416 -32.41 10.55 -13.79
C ASN A 416 -32.27 9.01 -13.71
N PRO A 417 -33.24 8.26 -13.10
CA PRO A 417 -33.20 6.82 -13.14
C PRO A 417 -33.32 6.36 -14.61
N GLN A 418 -32.83 5.14 -14.89
CA GLN A 418 -33.00 4.52 -16.21
C GLN A 418 -34.48 4.18 -16.41
N ASP A 419 -34.98 4.36 -17.62
CA ASP A 419 -36.37 4.01 -17.99
C ASP A 419 -36.75 2.59 -17.55
N GLY A 420 -37.89 2.45 -16.92
CA GLY A 420 -38.38 1.19 -16.38
C GLY A 420 -37.98 0.90 -14.93
N LEU A 421 -36.96 1.57 -14.35
CA LEU A 421 -36.58 1.37 -12.94
C LEU A 421 -37.50 2.06 -11.95
N SER A 422 -38.14 3.16 -12.34
CA SER A 422 -38.99 3.97 -11.46
C SER A 422 -40.45 4.14 -11.96
N ASP A 423 -40.78 3.60 -13.16
CA ASP A 423 -42.04 3.86 -13.82
C ASP A 423 -43.25 3.25 -13.08
N ASN A 424 -43.00 2.29 -12.18
CA ASN A 424 -44.01 1.68 -11.34
C ASN A 424 -43.51 1.66 -9.88
N GLU A 425 -44.28 2.19 -8.95
CA GLU A 425 -43.94 2.25 -7.52
C GLU A 425 -43.59 0.86 -6.95
N GLN A 426 -44.27 -0.19 -7.36
CA GLN A 426 -43.97 -1.56 -6.94
C GLN A 426 -42.64 -2.04 -7.48
N THR A 427 -42.32 -1.76 -8.74
CA THR A 427 -41.05 -2.12 -9.39
C THR A 427 -39.90 -1.36 -8.73
N GLY A 428 -40.06 -0.06 -8.49
CA GLY A 428 -39.07 0.75 -7.79
C GLY A 428 -38.74 0.23 -6.40
N LYS A 429 -39.73 -0.14 -5.62
CA LYS A 429 -39.56 -0.72 -4.28
C LYS A 429 -38.80 -2.05 -4.30
N LEU A 430 -39.00 -2.88 -5.30
CA LEU A 430 -38.23 -4.14 -5.48
C LEU A 430 -36.79 -3.93 -5.84
N PHE A 431 -36.53 -2.96 -6.70
CA PHE A 431 -35.14 -2.57 -7.03
C PHE A 431 -34.43 -1.86 -5.88
N GLY A 432 -35.11 -1.66 -4.74
CA GLY A 432 -34.55 -1.02 -3.57
C GLY A 432 -34.44 0.50 -3.72
N PHE A 433 -35.26 1.07 -4.62
CA PHE A 433 -35.49 2.51 -4.70
C PHE A 433 -36.76 2.85 -3.90
N GLU A 434 -36.65 3.79 -3.01
CA GLU A 434 -37.77 4.39 -2.31
C GLU A 434 -37.54 5.90 -2.26
N ASP A 435 -38.58 6.69 -2.46
CA ASP A 435 -38.50 8.14 -2.41
C ASP A 435 -39.34 8.66 -1.25
N PRO A 436 -38.70 9.33 -0.26
CA PRO A 436 -37.27 9.59 -0.10
C PRO A 436 -36.52 8.33 0.37
N TYR A 437 -35.33 8.09 -0.21
CA TYR A 437 -34.45 6.99 0.20
C TYR A 437 -33.85 7.27 1.57
N ARG A 438 -34.32 6.51 2.55
CA ARG A 438 -33.91 6.65 3.94
C ARG A 438 -33.41 5.31 4.47
N LEU A 439 -32.09 5.26 4.80
CA LEU A 439 -31.44 4.06 5.26
C LEU A 439 -30.66 4.30 6.55
N GLY A 440 -31.20 3.82 7.68
CA GLY A 440 -30.49 3.78 8.96
C GLY A 440 -30.12 2.34 9.31
N TYR A 441 -28.88 2.09 9.76
CA TYR A 441 -28.44 0.75 10.14
C TYR A 441 -27.29 0.78 11.14
N PHE A 442 -27.24 -0.27 11.96
CA PHE A 442 -26.05 -0.60 12.74
C PHE A 442 -25.12 -1.48 11.92
N GLN A 443 -23.82 -1.26 12.06
CA GLN A 443 -22.79 -2.08 11.46
C GLN A 443 -21.77 -2.47 12.52
N GLU A 444 -21.55 -3.76 12.70
CA GLU A 444 -20.57 -4.36 13.58
C GLU A 444 -19.50 -5.06 12.78
N THR A 445 -18.23 -4.91 13.20
CA THR A 445 -17.11 -5.60 12.57
C THR A 445 -16.22 -6.20 13.64
N ILE A 446 -15.87 -7.46 13.45
CA ILE A 446 -14.86 -8.17 14.21
C ILE A 446 -13.79 -8.60 13.22
N ALA A 447 -12.54 -8.22 13.47
CA ALA A 447 -11.43 -8.64 12.63
C ALA A 447 -10.24 -9.15 13.46
N LEU A 448 -9.56 -10.15 12.93
CA LEU A 448 -8.33 -10.74 13.46
C LEU A 448 -7.23 -10.58 12.40
N ASP A 449 -6.17 -9.86 12.75
CA ASP A 449 -5.02 -9.63 11.87
C ASP A 449 -3.75 -10.25 12.44
N LEU A 450 -3.32 -11.34 11.84
CA LEU A 450 -2.09 -12.08 12.16
C LEU A 450 -1.08 -12.02 11.01
N ARG A 451 -1.22 -11.06 10.11
CA ARG A 451 -0.27 -10.84 9.02
C ARG A 451 1.03 -10.23 9.55
N ASP A 452 2.12 -10.50 8.85
CA ASP A 452 3.43 -9.89 9.10
C ASP A 452 3.40 -8.38 8.86
N ARG A 453 2.62 -7.93 7.86
CA ARG A 453 2.43 -6.52 7.50
C ARG A 453 0.99 -6.29 7.02
N PRO A 454 0.34 -5.19 7.44
CA PRO A 454 -1.01 -4.85 6.96
C PRO A 454 -1.06 -4.57 5.45
N VAL A 455 0.00 -3.96 4.91
CA VAL A 455 0.17 -3.66 3.49
C VAL A 455 1.26 -4.55 2.91
N ASP A 456 1.03 -5.17 1.75
CA ASP A 456 1.93 -6.10 1.07
C ASP A 456 2.32 -7.28 2.00
N ALA A 457 1.31 -7.97 2.52
CA ALA A 457 1.49 -9.13 3.38
C ALA A 457 2.19 -10.27 2.64
N THR A 458 3.13 -10.91 3.35
CA THR A 458 3.87 -12.05 2.81
C THR A 458 3.65 -13.33 3.61
N ARG A 459 3.26 -13.21 4.89
CA ARG A 459 3.00 -14.35 5.79
C ARG A 459 1.85 -14.02 6.75
N GLY A 460 1.13 -15.06 7.16
CA GLY A 460 0.06 -14.95 8.13
C GLY A 460 -1.33 -14.95 7.52
N PHE A 461 -2.34 -14.64 8.32
CA PHE A 461 -3.72 -14.58 7.85
C PHE A 461 -4.48 -13.41 8.46
N TYR A 462 -5.56 -13.04 7.80
CA TYR A 462 -6.53 -12.05 8.22
C TYR A 462 -7.92 -12.67 8.12
N ALA A 463 -8.76 -12.45 9.11
CA ALA A 463 -10.15 -12.87 9.08
C ALA A 463 -11.03 -11.72 9.59
N GLN A 464 -12.19 -11.50 8.97
CA GLN A 464 -13.18 -10.53 9.43
C GLN A 464 -14.59 -11.03 9.21
N VAL A 465 -15.50 -10.52 10.03
CA VAL A 465 -16.94 -10.61 9.83
C VAL A 465 -17.52 -9.21 9.97
N VAL A 466 -18.27 -8.79 8.96
CA VAL A 466 -19.06 -7.55 8.99
C VAL A 466 -20.51 -7.95 9.05
N ALA A 467 -21.25 -7.42 10.03
CA ALA A 467 -22.70 -7.58 10.15
C ALA A 467 -23.37 -6.20 10.06
N GLU A 468 -24.53 -6.13 9.40
CA GLU A 468 -25.36 -4.92 9.33
C GLU A 468 -26.79 -5.25 9.67
N GLN A 469 -27.48 -4.33 10.35
CA GLN A 469 -28.89 -4.49 10.77
C GLN A 469 -29.63 -3.18 10.55
N GLY A 470 -30.55 -3.18 9.58
CA GLY A 470 -31.44 -2.04 9.27
C GLY A 470 -32.89 -2.38 9.51
N GLY A 471 -33.68 -1.42 9.95
CA GLY A 471 -35.10 -1.59 10.18
C GLY A 471 -35.75 -0.30 10.68
N VAL A 472 -37.05 -0.38 10.96
CA VAL A 472 -37.83 0.78 11.47
C VAL A 472 -37.20 1.36 12.73
N TYR A 473 -36.64 0.51 13.60
CA TYR A 473 -35.99 0.90 14.86
C TYR A 473 -34.67 1.68 14.64
N THR A 474 -34.05 1.58 13.46
CA THR A 474 -32.88 2.37 13.08
C THR A 474 -33.25 3.59 12.22
N GLY A 475 -34.52 3.88 11.99
CA GLY A 475 -34.99 4.93 11.10
C GLY A 475 -34.85 4.59 9.61
N SER A 476 -34.70 3.31 9.27
CA SER A 476 -34.62 2.81 7.90
C SER A 476 -36.03 2.57 7.33
N ALA A 477 -36.19 2.87 6.04
CA ALA A 477 -37.35 2.41 5.27
C ALA A 477 -37.26 0.90 4.96
N PHE A 478 -36.04 0.35 4.91
CA PHE A 478 -35.75 -1.04 4.60
C PHE A 478 -35.49 -1.85 5.87
N SER A 479 -36.06 -3.07 5.94
CA SER A 479 -35.75 -4.04 7.00
C SER A 479 -34.90 -5.16 6.46
N TYR A 480 -33.62 -5.21 6.89
CA TYR A 480 -32.67 -6.19 6.41
C TYR A 480 -31.58 -6.51 7.44
N GLN A 481 -30.96 -7.65 7.24
CA GLN A 481 -29.72 -8.07 7.90
C GLN A 481 -28.73 -8.48 6.83
N LYS A 482 -27.47 -8.09 6.99
CA LYS A 482 -26.38 -8.43 6.07
C LYS A 482 -25.22 -8.98 6.86
N ILE A 483 -24.62 -10.06 6.37
CA ILE A 483 -23.42 -10.66 6.95
C ILE A 483 -22.38 -10.92 5.87
N VAL A 484 -21.14 -10.54 6.14
CA VAL A 484 -20.02 -10.67 5.19
C VAL A 484 -18.78 -11.21 5.93
N PRO A 485 -18.63 -12.53 6.05
CA PRO A 485 -17.38 -13.16 6.46
C PRO A 485 -16.33 -13.13 5.33
N GLU A 486 -15.08 -12.91 5.71
CA GLU A 486 -13.94 -12.90 4.80
C GLU A 486 -12.70 -13.47 5.50
N ILE A 487 -11.91 -14.26 4.75
CA ILE A 487 -10.61 -14.78 5.18
C ILE A 487 -9.58 -14.52 4.09
N ARG A 488 -8.37 -14.12 4.48
CA ARG A 488 -7.19 -13.98 3.60
C ARG A 488 -6.01 -14.71 4.22
N GLY A 489 -5.24 -15.42 3.40
CA GLY A 489 -4.05 -16.13 3.81
C GLY A 489 -2.87 -15.82 2.91
N TYR A 490 -1.66 -15.78 3.50
CA TYR A 490 -0.41 -15.45 2.82
C TYR A 490 0.71 -16.39 3.26
N TYR A 491 1.46 -16.91 2.30
CA TYR A 491 2.60 -17.76 2.56
C TYR A 491 3.70 -17.53 1.54
N THR A 492 4.93 -17.26 1.99
CA THR A 492 6.07 -17.03 1.10
C THR A 492 6.98 -18.25 1.06
N LEU A 493 7.21 -18.74 -0.16
CA LEU A 493 8.14 -19.80 -0.52
C LEU A 493 9.43 -19.18 -1.08
N PHE A 494 10.59 -19.74 -0.69
CA PHE A 494 11.91 -19.38 -1.24
C PHE A 494 12.22 -17.87 -1.24
N ASP A 495 11.65 -17.11 -0.30
CA ASP A 495 11.79 -15.65 -0.11
C ASP A 495 11.39 -14.77 -1.31
N ARG A 496 10.93 -15.37 -2.41
CA ARG A 496 10.59 -14.69 -3.67
C ARG A 496 9.18 -14.94 -4.17
N LEU A 497 8.60 -16.08 -3.86
CA LEU A 497 7.27 -16.47 -4.32
C LEU A 497 6.28 -16.43 -3.16
N THR A 498 5.34 -15.50 -3.20
CA THR A 498 4.25 -15.41 -2.21
C THR A 498 2.97 -15.98 -2.80
N LEU A 499 2.37 -16.93 -2.07
CA LEU A 499 1.02 -17.43 -2.31
C LEU A 499 0.06 -16.57 -1.49
N ALA A 500 -0.97 -16.02 -2.13
CA ALA A 500 -2.03 -15.29 -1.47
C ALA A 500 -3.38 -15.86 -1.87
N ALA A 501 -4.27 -16.01 -0.91
CA ALA A 501 -5.64 -16.49 -1.14
C ALA A 501 -6.63 -15.66 -0.34
N ARG A 502 -7.81 -15.43 -0.92
CA ARG A 502 -8.95 -14.75 -0.30
C ARG A 502 -10.22 -15.53 -0.55
N LEU A 503 -11.03 -15.65 0.47
CA LEU A 503 -12.39 -16.18 0.38
C LEU A 503 -13.34 -15.22 1.08
N GLN A 504 -14.41 -14.83 0.39
CA GLN A 504 -15.43 -13.92 0.89
C GLN A 504 -16.81 -14.46 0.55
N PHE A 505 -17.70 -14.44 1.52
CA PHE A 505 -19.11 -14.70 1.36
C PHE A 505 -19.92 -13.47 1.76
N GLY A 506 -21.10 -13.32 1.21
CA GLY A 506 -22.02 -12.28 1.60
C GLY A 506 -23.46 -12.74 1.47
N GLN A 507 -24.30 -12.38 2.44
CA GLN A 507 -25.73 -12.66 2.42
C GLN A 507 -26.49 -11.47 2.97
N ILE A 508 -27.56 -11.08 2.26
CA ILE A 508 -28.57 -10.12 2.73
C ILE A 508 -29.89 -10.90 2.93
N PHE A 509 -30.44 -10.74 4.10
CA PHE A 509 -31.79 -11.24 4.46
C PHE A 509 -32.74 -10.06 4.56
N THR A 510 -33.78 -10.02 3.74
CA THR A 510 -34.76 -8.95 3.74
C THR A 510 -36.05 -9.38 4.46
N GLN A 511 -36.69 -8.47 5.17
CA GLN A 511 -37.94 -8.66 5.84
C GLN A 511 -39.00 -7.62 5.33
N GLY A 512 -40.28 -7.97 5.35
CA GLY A 512 -41.35 -7.09 4.83
C GLY A 512 -41.45 -7.13 3.29
N ASP A 513 -42.12 -6.16 2.68
CA ASP A 513 -42.48 -6.14 1.27
C ASP A 513 -41.39 -5.48 0.38
N LEU A 514 -40.49 -4.71 0.97
CA LEU A 514 -39.42 -4.07 0.26
C LEU A 514 -38.28 -5.06 -0.03
N GLY A 515 -37.62 -4.92 -1.20
CA GLY A 515 -36.40 -5.59 -1.52
C GLY A 515 -35.20 -5.08 -0.69
N SER A 516 -34.01 -5.61 -0.96
CA SER A 516 -32.78 -5.12 -0.35
C SER A 516 -32.45 -3.70 -0.82
N PRO A 517 -31.91 -2.81 0.07
CA PRO A 517 -31.54 -1.47 -0.31
C PRO A 517 -30.45 -1.50 -1.39
N ILE A 518 -30.64 -0.79 -2.48
CA ILE A 518 -29.73 -0.85 -3.65
C ILE A 518 -28.29 -0.45 -3.31
N THR A 519 -28.11 0.43 -2.34
CA THR A 519 -26.77 0.86 -1.89
C THR A 519 -26.03 -0.20 -1.08
N GLN A 520 -26.74 -1.25 -0.61
CA GLN A 520 -26.17 -2.33 0.20
C GLN A 520 -26.00 -3.65 -0.55
N ARG A 521 -26.52 -3.76 -1.78
CA ARG A 521 -26.40 -4.95 -2.60
C ARG A 521 -24.95 -5.26 -2.95
N PHE A 522 -24.69 -6.52 -3.22
CA PHE A 522 -23.37 -6.99 -3.65
C PHE A 522 -23.18 -6.79 -5.15
N TYR A 523 -21.94 -6.44 -5.48
CA TYR A 523 -21.40 -6.34 -6.83
C TYR A 523 -20.00 -6.91 -6.84
N LEU A 524 -19.63 -7.59 -7.92
CA LEU A 524 -18.26 -8.02 -8.21
C LEU A 524 -17.78 -7.40 -9.52
N GLY A 525 -16.47 -7.50 -9.74
CA GLY A 525 -15.76 -6.90 -10.86
C GLY A 525 -14.87 -5.76 -10.43
N GLY A 526 -13.78 -5.56 -11.16
CA GLY A 526 -12.78 -4.55 -10.86
C GLY A 526 -11.51 -5.09 -10.20
N PRO A 527 -10.53 -4.21 -9.99
CA PRO A 527 -9.17 -4.59 -9.61
C PRO A 527 -9.05 -5.24 -8.21
N ASN A 528 -9.99 -4.96 -7.30
CA ASN A 528 -9.96 -5.47 -5.92
C ASN A 528 -10.98 -6.59 -5.68
N SER A 529 -11.59 -7.10 -6.75
CA SER A 529 -12.64 -8.08 -6.72
C SER A 529 -12.39 -9.13 -7.82
N HIS A 530 -13.38 -9.47 -8.64
CA HIS A 530 -13.26 -10.43 -9.74
C HIS A 530 -12.65 -9.74 -10.98
N ARG A 531 -11.35 -9.94 -11.24
CA ARG A 531 -10.58 -9.23 -12.28
C ARG A 531 -10.91 -9.64 -13.73
N GLY A 532 -11.76 -10.64 -13.91
CA GLY A 532 -12.31 -10.97 -15.24
C GLY A 532 -13.41 -10.03 -15.71
N PHE A 533 -13.88 -9.11 -14.85
CA PHE A 533 -14.95 -8.17 -15.13
C PHE A 533 -14.53 -6.74 -14.83
N SER A 534 -15.10 -5.80 -15.55
CA SER A 534 -15.00 -4.38 -15.22
C SER A 534 -15.74 -4.07 -13.92
N PHE A 535 -15.51 -2.89 -13.36
CA PHE A 535 -16.03 -2.48 -12.05
C PHE A 535 -17.55 -2.67 -11.95
N ASN A 536 -18.01 -3.42 -10.94
CA ASN A 536 -19.41 -3.73 -10.62
C ASN A 536 -20.22 -4.42 -11.74
N ARG A 537 -19.57 -5.04 -12.72
CA ARG A 537 -20.24 -5.67 -13.87
C ARG A 537 -20.66 -7.12 -13.62
N LEU A 538 -20.02 -7.81 -12.69
CA LEU A 538 -20.48 -9.13 -12.29
C LEU A 538 -21.53 -8.96 -11.17
N SER A 539 -22.79 -8.95 -11.58
CA SER A 539 -23.97 -8.88 -10.73
C SER A 539 -25.19 -9.32 -11.52
N TYR A 540 -26.33 -9.47 -10.85
CA TYR A 540 -27.57 -9.65 -11.57
C TYR A 540 -27.85 -8.45 -12.46
N GLN A 541 -28.27 -8.71 -13.70
CA GLN A 541 -28.47 -7.68 -14.72
C GLN A 541 -29.89 -7.67 -15.24
N MET A 542 -30.45 -6.46 -15.30
CA MET A 542 -31.70 -6.20 -15.98
C MET A 542 -31.40 -5.51 -17.32
N CYS A 543 -32.19 -5.82 -18.31
CA CYS A 543 -32.16 -5.21 -19.62
C CYS A 543 -33.32 -4.23 -19.79
N SER A 544 -32.99 -2.95 -19.97
CA SER A 544 -33.94 -1.91 -20.35
C SER A 544 -33.89 -1.71 -21.86
N GLY A 545 -35.03 -1.57 -22.48
CA GLY A 545 -35.16 -1.30 -23.91
C GLY A 545 -36.55 -0.84 -24.26
N THR A 546 -36.77 -0.47 -25.50
CA THR A 546 -38.07 0.02 -26.01
C THR A 546 -38.72 -1.04 -26.91
N LYS A 547 -39.92 -1.46 -26.55
CA LYS A 547 -40.74 -2.32 -27.38
C LYS A 547 -41.69 -1.45 -28.23
N ASN A 548 -41.61 -1.60 -29.53
CA ASN A 548 -42.54 -0.92 -30.45
C ASN A 548 -43.89 -1.65 -30.42
N THR A 549 -44.92 -0.98 -29.88
CA THR A 549 -46.31 -1.47 -29.86
C THR A 549 -47.20 -0.65 -30.78
N LEU A 550 -48.41 -1.12 -31.04
CA LEU A 550 -49.40 -0.38 -31.81
C LEU A 550 -49.79 0.97 -31.17
N GLN A 551 -49.49 1.16 -29.90
CA GLN A 551 -49.77 2.39 -29.12
C GLN A 551 -48.53 3.32 -29.04
N GLY A 552 -47.41 2.91 -29.64
CA GLY A 552 -46.14 3.64 -29.62
C GLY A 552 -45.02 2.88 -28.91
N PRO A 553 -43.81 3.50 -28.85
CA PRO A 553 -42.67 2.92 -28.17
C PRO A 553 -42.94 2.85 -26.65
N THR A 554 -42.90 1.67 -26.06
CA THR A 554 -43.12 1.43 -24.63
C THR A 554 -41.79 0.98 -24.01
N PRO A 555 -41.28 1.66 -22.99
CA PRO A 555 -40.10 1.19 -22.27
C PRO A 555 -40.41 -0.08 -21.48
N LEU A 556 -39.50 -1.03 -21.54
CA LEU A 556 -39.59 -2.31 -20.82
C LEU A 556 -38.31 -2.62 -20.09
N LEU A 557 -38.43 -3.18 -18.90
CA LEU A 557 -37.31 -3.67 -18.09
C LEU A 557 -37.52 -5.16 -17.83
N LEU A 558 -36.63 -5.97 -18.39
CA LEU A 558 -36.72 -7.43 -18.31
C LEU A 558 -35.39 -8.02 -17.80
N PRO A 559 -35.39 -9.22 -17.19
CA PRO A 559 -34.15 -9.97 -16.99
C PRO A 559 -33.40 -10.12 -18.32
N CYS A 560 -32.09 -9.87 -18.31
CA CYS A 560 -31.29 -9.98 -19.56
C CYS A 560 -31.26 -11.42 -20.15
N ARG A 561 -31.83 -12.39 -19.46
CA ARG A 561 -32.00 -13.80 -19.91
C ARG A 561 -33.40 -14.09 -20.47
N SER A 562 -34.29 -13.11 -20.49
CA SER A 562 -35.62 -13.30 -21.06
C SER A 562 -35.52 -13.40 -22.59
N LYS A 563 -36.32 -14.30 -23.19
CA LYS A 563 -36.44 -14.42 -24.68
C LYS A 563 -37.01 -13.16 -25.32
N ASP A 564 -37.79 -12.40 -24.54
CA ASP A 564 -38.47 -11.20 -25.03
C ASP A 564 -37.53 -10.00 -25.23
N ILE A 565 -36.24 -10.12 -24.79
CA ILE A 565 -35.23 -9.09 -25.08
C ILE A 565 -34.90 -8.91 -26.55
N ALA A 566 -35.06 -9.96 -27.36
CA ALA A 566 -34.79 -9.90 -28.79
C ALA A 566 -35.68 -8.89 -29.53
N ASP A 567 -36.85 -8.57 -28.94
CA ASP A 567 -37.83 -7.63 -29.51
C ASP A 567 -37.61 -6.19 -29.07
N LEU A 568 -36.60 -5.92 -28.18
CA LEU A 568 -36.33 -4.59 -27.66
C LEU A 568 -35.33 -3.81 -28.53
N ALA A 569 -35.71 -2.58 -28.89
CA ALA A 569 -34.77 -1.60 -29.43
C ALA A 569 -34.00 -0.89 -28.30
N ASP A 570 -32.82 -0.34 -28.61
CA ASP A 570 -31.99 0.44 -27.69
C ASP A 570 -31.64 -0.28 -26.39
N LEU A 571 -31.35 -1.57 -26.47
CA LEU A 571 -31.11 -2.43 -25.34
C LEU A 571 -29.94 -1.93 -24.47
N GLN A 572 -30.20 -1.78 -23.17
CA GLN A 572 -29.19 -1.40 -22.17
C GLN A 572 -29.18 -2.39 -21.03
N ARG A 573 -27.99 -2.82 -20.63
CA ARG A 573 -27.78 -3.70 -19.49
C ARG A 573 -27.47 -2.89 -18.23
N LEU A 574 -28.24 -3.12 -17.19
CA LEU A 574 -28.19 -2.41 -15.90
C LEU A 574 -27.76 -3.38 -14.82
N PRO A 575 -26.58 -3.24 -14.22
CA PRO A 575 -26.21 -4.00 -13.05
C PRO A 575 -27.06 -3.54 -11.86
N THR A 576 -27.89 -4.44 -11.33
CA THR A 576 -28.79 -4.14 -10.21
C THR A 576 -28.29 -4.69 -8.87
N GLY A 577 -27.15 -5.38 -8.88
CA GLY A 577 -26.61 -6.02 -7.67
C GLY A 577 -27.38 -7.25 -7.25
N GLY A 578 -26.96 -7.89 -6.17
CA GLY A 578 -27.60 -9.06 -5.62
C GLY A 578 -27.48 -9.17 -4.12
N ASP A 579 -28.21 -10.14 -3.55
CA ASP A 579 -28.28 -10.36 -2.11
C ASP A 579 -27.31 -11.42 -1.61
N GLN A 580 -26.71 -12.19 -2.51
CA GLN A 580 -25.71 -13.21 -2.18
C GLN A 580 -24.43 -12.98 -2.96
N LEU A 581 -23.31 -13.24 -2.30
CA LEU A 581 -21.97 -13.08 -2.86
C LEU A 581 -21.09 -14.29 -2.50
N VAL A 582 -20.39 -14.83 -3.48
CA VAL A 582 -19.24 -15.69 -3.28
C VAL A 582 -18.06 -15.16 -4.08
N LEU A 583 -16.90 -15.04 -3.46
CA LEU A 583 -15.67 -14.66 -4.13
C LEU A 583 -14.51 -15.47 -3.56
N GLY A 584 -13.85 -16.22 -4.43
CA GLY A 584 -12.57 -16.88 -4.18
C GLY A 584 -11.50 -16.29 -5.08
N GLN A 585 -10.37 -15.92 -4.52
CA GLN A 585 -9.21 -15.40 -5.25
C GLN A 585 -7.96 -16.15 -4.82
N PHE A 586 -7.17 -16.54 -5.79
CA PHE A 586 -5.86 -17.13 -5.57
C PHE A 586 -4.82 -16.40 -6.40
N GLU A 587 -3.68 -16.07 -5.81
CA GLU A 587 -2.65 -15.27 -6.45
C GLU A 587 -1.25 -15.77 -6.12
N LEU A 588 -0.42 -15.87 -7.16
CA LEU A 588 1.02 -16.14 -7.09
C LEU A 588 1.76 -14.84 -7.36
N ARG A 589 2.58 -14.37 -6.41
CA ARG A 589 3.39 -13.15 -6.51
C ARG A 589 4.87 -13.50 -6.55
N LEU A 590 5.52 -13.28 -7.69
CA LEU A 590 6.93 -13.57 -7.89
C LEU A 590 7.75 -12.28 -7.94
N ARG A 591 8.67 -12.08 -7.00
CA ARG A 591 9.64 -10.99 -7.01
C ARG A 591 10.75 -11.30 -8.01
N LEU A 592 10.94 -10.46 -9.05
CA LEU A 592 11.93 -10.66 -10.10
C LEU A 592 13.28 -10.03 -9.74
N PHE A 593 13.35 -8.71 -9.83
CA PHE A 593 14.56 -7.93 -9.58
C PHE A 593 14.19 -6.55 -9.03
N LYS A 594 15.20 -5.86 -8.49
CA LYS A 594 15.03 -4.48 -8.03
C LYS A 594 15.28 -3.50 -9.17
N LEU A 595 14.32 -2.60 -9.38
CA LEU A 595 14.40 -1.46 -10.29
C LEU A 595 14.36 -0.19 -9.45
N ALA A 596 15.38 0.67 -9.55
CA ALA A 596 15.52 1.89 -8.73
C ALA A 596 15.37 1.64 -7.21
N GLY A 597 15.86 0.49 -6.72
CA GLY A 597 15.82 0.13 -5.29
C GLY A 597 14.57 -0.65 -4.85
N GLU A 598 13.48 -0.64 -5.63
CA GLU A 598 12.22 -1.30 -5.31
C GLU A 598 11.96 -2.53 -6.18
N TRP A 599 11.20 -3.50 -5.66
CA TRP A 599 10.94 -4.75 -6.37
C TRP A 599 9.95 -4.59 -7.53
N LEU A 600 10.35 -5.05 -8.70
CA LEU A 600 9.43 -5.40 -9.78
C LEU A 600 8.98 -6.84 -9.59
N SER A 601 7.66 -7.07 -9.62
CA SER A 601 7.07 -8.39 -9.39
C SER A 601 6.09 -8.74 -10.49
N LEU A 602 5.98 -10.03 -10.78
CA LEU A 602 4.93 -10.60 -11.61
C LEU A 602 3.90 -11.29 -10.74
N THR A 603 2.66 -11.27 -11.20
CA THR A 603 1.56 -12.00 -10.57
C THR A 603 0.86 -12.88 -11.60
N ALA A 604 0.43 -14.06 -11.17
CA ALA A 604 -0.55 -14.87 -11.84
C ALA A 604 -1.72 -15.09 -10.87
N PHE A 605 -2.95 -15.05 -11.38
CA PHE A 605 -4.11 -15.16 -10.51
C PHE A 605 -5.25 -15.96 -11.13
N THR A 606 -6.10 -16.46 -10.25
CA THR A 606 -7.40 -17.05 -10.58
C THR A 606 -8.44 -16.43 -9.66
N ASP A 607 -9.48 -15.86 -10.24
CA ASP A 607 -10.63 -15.31 -9.54
C ASP A 607 -11.87 -16.13 -9.89
N VAL A 608 -12.62 -16.52 -8.88
CA VAL A 608 -13.85 -17.33 -8.99
C VAL A 608 -14.93 -16.64 -8.17
N GLY A 609 -16.08 -16.39 -8.73
CA GLY A 609 -17.16 -15.75 -7.97
C GLY A 609 -18.44 -15.57 -8.73
N ASP A 610 -19.49 -15.25 -7.97
CA ASP A 610 -20.80 -14.89 -8.50
C ASP A 610 -21.57 -14.02 -7.51
N VAL A 611 -22.59 -13.34 -8.03
CA VAL A 611 -23.57 -12.56 -7.26
C VAL A 611 -24.96 -13.00 -7.65
N ALA A 612 -25.69 -13.61 -6.72
CA ALA A 612 -27.05 -14.05 -6.94
C ALA A 612 -28.09 -12.93 -6.67
N PRO A 613 -29.16 -12.87 -7.45
CA PRO A 613 -30.17 -11.82 -7.35
C PRO A 613 -30.96 -11.85 -6.04
N PRO A 614 -31.66 -10.75 -5.69
CA PRO A 614 -32.62 -10.74 -4.59
C PRO A 614 -33.76 -11.73 -4.84
N PRO A 615 -34.08 -12.61 -3.88
CA PRO A 615 -35.17 -13.61 -4.05
C PRO A 615 -36.50 -12.99 -4.44
N LYS A 616 -36.89 -11.89 -3.79
CA LYS A 616 -38.16 -11.19 -4.05
C LYS A 616 -38.28 -10.61 -5.45
N LEU A 617 -37.13 -10.19 -6.01
CA LEU A 617 -37.09 -9.70 -7.40
C LEU A 617 -37.49 -10.84 -8.34
N CYS A 618 -37.00 -12.05 -8.10
CA CYS A 618 -37.30 -13.23 -8.91
C CYS A 618 -38.78 -13.64 -8.83
N GLU A 619 -39.39 -13.61 -7.69
CA GLU A 619 -40.83 -13.96 -7.53
C GLU A 619 -41.76 -13.07 -8.37
N GLN A 620 -41.40 -11.79 -8.54
CA GLN A 620 -42.28 -10.84 -9.21
C GLN A 620 -42.00 -10.69 -10.73
N ILE A 621 -40.76 -10.85 -11.17
CA ILE A 621 -40.44 -10.75 -12.61
C ILE A 621 -40.58 -12.11 -13.35
N GLY A 622 -41.04 -13.15 -12.67
CA GLY A 622 -41.33 -14.44 -13.29
C GLY A 622 -40.10 -15.21 -13.69
N CYS A 623 -39.06 -15.28 -12.84
CA CYS A 623 -37.93 -16.18 -13.07
C CYS A 623 -38.47 -17.62 -13.20
N THR A 624 -38.10 -18.32 -14.27
CA THR A 624 -38.60 -19.67 -14.58
C THR A 624 -38.38 -20.63 -13.40
N PRO A 625 -39.43 -21.40 -12.94
CA PRO A 625 -39.26 -22.44 -11.93
C PRO A 625 -38.24 -23.46 -12.42
N GLY A 626 -37.16 -23.61 -11.71
CA GLY A 626 -36.01 -24.45 -12.09
C GLY A 626 -34.68 -23.71 -12.21
N GLU A 627 -34.69 -22.37 -12.31
CA GLU A 627 -33.50 -21.58 -12.10
C GLU A 627 -33.31 -21.32 -10.60
N PRO A 628 -32.29 -21.89 -9.93
CA PRO A 628 -32.05 -21.63 -8.52
C PRO A 628 -31.43 -20.25 -8.36
N LEU A 629 -32.25 -19.20 -8.54
CA LEU A 629 -31.84 -17.81 -8.32
C LEU A 629 -31.82 -17.43 -6.82
N THR A 630 -32.25 -18.35 -5.96
CA THR A 630 -32.34 -18.15 -4.51
C THR A 630 -31.28 -18.92 -3.71
N SER A 631 -30.45 -19.76 -4.37
CA SER A 631 -29.37 -20.51 -3.76
C SER A 631 -28.12 -20.44 -4.64
N PHE A 632 -26.94 -20.51 -4.02
CA PHE A 632 -25.70 -20.61 -4.75
C PHE A 632 -25.67 -21.86 -5.61
N ASP A 633 -25.63 -21.68 -6.90
CA ASP A 633 -25.32 -22.72 -7.85
C ASP A 633 -23.84 -22.63 -8.23
N PHE A 634 -23.05 -23.55 -7.68
CA PHE A 634 -21.61 -23.61 -7.95
C PHE A 634 -21.30 -23.88 -9.43
N SER A 635 -22.24 -24.39 -10.22
CA SER A 635 -22.08 -24.55 -11.66
C SER A 635 -22.08 -23.21 -12.43
N ARG A 636 -22.58 -22.15 -11.78
CA ARG A 636 -22.67 -20.79 -12.34
C ARG A 636 -21.54 -19.86 -11.94
N LEU A 637 -20.54 -20.35 -11.22
CA LEU A 637 -19.41 -19.54 -10.83
C LEU A 637 -18.63 -19.06 -12.06
N HIS A 638 -18.46 -17.77 -12.16
CA HIS A 638 -17.61 -17.15 -13.16
C HIS A 638 -16.14 -17.36 -12.77
N VAL A 639 -15.35 -17.85 -13.70
CA VAL A 639 -13.93 -18.13 -13.52
C VAL A 639 -13.11 -17.27 -14.46
N ALA A 640 -12.14 -16.56 -13.92
CA ALA A 640 -11.15 -15.84 -14.68
C ALA A 640 -9.74 -16.22 -14.23
N VAL A 641 -8.84 -16.24 -15.21
CA VAL A 641 -7.40 -16.37 -14.97
C VAL A 641 -6.70 -15.16 -15.54
N GLY A 642 -5.56 -14.82 -14.99
CA GLY A 642 -4.85 -13.66 -15.48
C GLY A 642 -3.45 -13.52 -14.95
N GLY A 643 -2.81 -12.45 -15.39
CA GLY A 643 -1.49 -12.07 -14.95
C GLY A 643 -1.37 -10.57 -14.79
N GLY A 644 -0.36 -10.14 -14.06
CA GLY A 644 -0.14 -8.74 -13.83
C GLY A 644 1.31 -8.40 -13.50
N VAL A 645 1.60 -7.11 -13.55
CA VAL A 645 2.89 -6.54 -13.18
C VAL A 645 2.67 -5.61 -11.99
N ARG A 646 3.56 -5.66 -11.02
CA ARG A 646 3.52 -4.83 -9.82
C ARG A 646 4.85 -4.15 -9.61
N TYR A 647 4.82 -2.88 -9.35
CA TYR A 647 5.99 -2.09 -9.01
C TYR A 647 5.71 -1.26 -7.76
N ARG A 648 6.50 -1.48 -6.72
CA ARG A 648 6.38 -0.76 -5.45
C ARG A 648 6.91 0.66 -5.60
N THR A 649 6.14 1.63 -5.16
CA THR A 649 6.52 3.04 -5.15
C THR A 649 6.34 3.64 -3.75
N VAL A 650 6.80 4.88 -3.56
CA VAL A 650 6.62 5.62 -2.30
C VAL A 650 5.15 5.92 -1.97
N ILE A 651 4.28 5.93 -2.98
CA ILE A 651 2.84 6.17 -2.85
C ILE A 651 2.02 4.88 -2.78
N GLY A 652 2.67 3.70 -2.86
CA GLY A 652 2.03 2.38 -2.86
C GLY A 652 2.45 1.53 -4.06
N THR A 653 1.96 0.31 -4.12
CA THR A 653 2.22 -0.61 -5.23
C THR A 653 1.36 -0.22 -6.45
N ILE A 654 1.99 0.19 -7.54
CA ILE A 654 1.32 0.35 -8.83
C ILE A 654 1.20 -1.04 -9.45
N ARG A 655 -0.01 -1.39 -9.87
CA ARG A 655 -0.29 -2.67 -10.52
C ARG A 655 -1.05 -2.50 -11.82
N PHE A 656 -0.72 -3.37 -12.75
CA PHE A 656 -1.46 -3.58 -13.98
C PHE A 656 -1.85 -5.06 -14.03
N ASP A 657 -3.13 -5.36 -14.06
CA ASP A 657 -3.69 -6.71 -14.12
C ASP A 657 -4.47 -6.90 -15.42
N LEU A 658 -4.31 -8.07 -16.05
CA LEU A 658 -5.06 -8.51 -17.22
C LEU A 658 -5.76 -9.81 -16.88
N GLY A 659 -7.09 -9.83 -16.88
CA GLY A 659 -7.92 -10.99 -16.61
C GLY A 659 -8.64 -11.50 -17.85
N VAL A 660 -8.71 -12.82 -18.00
CA VAL A 660 -9.41 -13.49 -19.09
C VAL A 660 -10.48 -14.42 -18.49
N ARG A 661 -11.73 -14.23 -18.87
CA ARG A 661 -12.84 -15.12 -18.46
C ARG A 661 -12.73 -16.47 -19.18
N LEU A 662 -12.77 -17.55 -18.41
CA LEU A 662 -12.72 -18.92 -18.94
C LEU A 662 -14.09 -19.39 -19.39
N ASN A 663 -15.14 -19.05 -18.64
CA ASN A 663 -16.52 -19.43 -18.94
C ASN A 663 -17.38 -18.19 -19.27
N ARG A 664 -18.33 -18.38 -20.19
CA ARG A 664 -19.36 -17.42 -20.57
C ARG A 664 -20.71 -18.03 -20.24
N LEU A 665 -21.15 -17.90 -19.00
CA LEU A 665 -22.43 -18.46 -18.55
C LEU A 665 -23.66 -17.71 -19.13
N GLU A 666 -23.43 -16.55 -19.73
CA GLU A 666 -24.45 -15.66 -20.32
C GLU A 666 -24.32 -15.56 -21.85
N ALA A 667 -23.71 -16.56 -22.50
CA ALA A 667 -23.68 -16.57 -23.95
C ALA A 667 -25.10 -16.66 -24.53
N PRO A 668 -25.46 -15.86 -25.55
CA PRO A 668 -26.73 -15.99 -26.25
C PRO A 668 -26.84 -17.38 -26.87
N GLU A 669 -28.08 -17.91 -26.97
CA GLU A 669 -28.32 -19.10 -27.77
C GLU A 669 -27.85 -18.90 -29.24
N GLU A 670 -27.46 -19.99 -29.88
CA GLU A 670 -26.91 -19.98 -31.24
C GLU A 670 -27.88 -19.23 -32.19
N GLY A 671 -27.41 -18.11 -32.78
CA GLY A 671 -28.20 -17.27 -33.70
C GLY A 671 -28.67 -15.92 -33.13
N GLN A 672 -28.46 -15.61 -31.87
CA GLN A 672 -28.74 -14.28 -31.31
C GLN A 672 -27.47 -13.41 -31.35
N GLU A 673 -27.57 -12.16 -31.84
CA GLU A 673 -26.50 -11.17 -31.66
C GLU A 673 -26.26 -10.96 -30.18
N ASN A 674 -25.00 -11.11 -29.77
CA ASN A 674 -24.62 -10.88 -28.37
C ASN A 674 -24.74 -9.38 -28.05
N PRO A 675 -25.78 -8.94 -27.33
CA PRO A 675 -25.96 -7.53 -27.01
C PRO A 675 -24.92 -7.03 -26.00
N ASP A 676 -24.05 -7.91 -25.46
CA ASP A 676 -23.04 -7.53 -24.48
C ASP A 676 -21.64 -7.51 -25.11
N PRO A 677 -21.09 -6.32 -25.29
CA PRO A 677 -19.70 -6.17 -25.66
C PRO A 677 -18.72 -6.45 -24.50
N ASP A 678 -19.17 -7.05 -23.39
CA ASP A 678 -18.27 -7.39 -22.29
C ASP A 678 -17.19 -8.34 -22.83
N GLN A 679 -16.08 -7.72 -23.17
CA GLN A 679 -14.92 -8.40 -23.75
C GLN A 679 -14.50 -9.52 -22.79
N ARG A 680 -14.09 -10.66 -23.34
CA ARG A 680 -13.50 -11.76 -22.57
C ARG A 680 -12.33 -11.33 -21.70
N ILE A 681 -11.76 -10.18 -22.03
CA ILE A 681 -10.54 -9.64 -21.45
C ILE A 681 -10.90 -8.35 -20.72
N ALA A 682 -10.56 -8.30 -19.44
CA ALA A 682 -10.60 -7.08 -18.65
C ALA A 682 -9.18 -6.69 -18.23
N TYR A 683 -8.88 -5.41 -18.27
CA TYR A 683 -7.61 -4.87 -17.79
C TYR A 683 -7.87 -3.83 -16.70
N HIS A 684 -6.95 -3.79 -15.73
CA HIS A 684 -7.07 -2.91 -14.58
C HIS A 684 -5.73 -2.25 -14.26
N ILE A 685 -5.77 -0.94 -14.03
CA ILE A 685 -4.64 -0.18 -13.51
C ILE A 685 -5.06 0.36 -12.14
N SER A 686 -4.28 0.10 -11.11
CA SER A 686 -4.62 0.54 -9.77
C SER A 686 -3.39 0.73 -8.88
N ILE A 687 -3.58 1.41 -7.75
CA ILE A 687 -2.56 1.59 -6.71
C ILE A 687 -3.00 0.82 -5.46
N GLY A 688 -2.10 0.02 -4.89
CA GLY A 688 -2.37 -0.87 -3.76
C GLY A 688 -2.40 -2.35 -4.13
N GLU A 689 -2.68 -3.23 -3.14
CA GLU A 689 -2.81 -4.67 -3.36
C GLU A 689 -4.25 -5.06 -3.70
N ALA A 690 -4.44 -6.23 -4.34
CA ALA A 690 -5.77 -6.71 -4.71
C ALA A 690 -6.62 -7.06 -3.47
N PHE A 691 -5.95 -7.59 -2.42
CA PHE A 691 -6.55 -7.94 -1.12
C PHE A 691 -5.49 -8.09 -0.05
#